data_918ca80d8bfd0134bf623762977e89c3
#
_entry.id   918ca80d8bfd0134bf623762977e89c3
#
_cell.length_a   1.000
_cell.length_b   1.000
_cell.length_c   1.000
_cell.angle_alpha   90.00
_cell.angle_beta   90.00
_cell.angle_gamma   90.00
#
_symmetry.space_group_name_H-M   'P 1'
#
loop_
_entity.id
_entity.type
_entity.pdbx_description
1 polymer ?
#
loop_
_entity_poly.entity_id
_entity_poly.type
_entity_poly.pdbx_seq_one_letter_code
_entity_poly.pdbx_strand_id
1 'polypeptide(L)'
;MSHKSENTNRLKISERKKVAAGIPAVVSSTKHVYNEVGVVEGTKLMTQINQFNGFDCPGCAWPDPDDHRSVVEFCENGAKAVAEEATTARVDAEFFQKHSVAELTQWTDYELGKSGRLVEPMVLRPGNTHYEPASWSEAFQLIGEQLQSLSDPNEAIFYTSGRTSNEAAFLYQLFVRQYGTNNLPDCSNMCHESSGVGLSETVGIGKGSVTLDDFYEAKVILIIGQNPGTNHPRMLTALQKAKRNGAKIISINPLPEAGLLAFKNPQKPLEMLGTGTSLTDLFLPVRINADIYLLKAIMTLLLQKEEDSPGTVLDQEFIHSKTKSFEQFKQDLEGYELNELIQQSGVERSLIESVADLLAKESKIIACWAMGLTQHQNGVDNVREVVNLLLMKGSIGKPGAGTCPVRGHSNVQGDRTMGIWEKLKPEFAQKLKEHFHFKPPTEEGYNTMAAIKAMAEGQAKFFMGMGGNFVSATPDTDYTARGLQQCEMTVQVSTKLNRSHVTPGKTALILPCLGRTELDVQASGTQFLTVENSTGVVHQTQGGKPPVSNCLLSEPKIVAEIAQATLSTKSTVDWSAMVANYDNIRDAIEKTIAGFENYNQRVRRPGGFYLPNGAREQQFTTPSGKAHFTINQPANHPLIEDEFLMMTIRSHDQYNTTIYGLHDRYRGIHYERRVVLMNNQDIARLGLSPGSAVDLRSEYDGQVREASGFRVVLYPIPMQCVATYFPEANGLIPHTRSAHSSHQPISKSVVVKINPAK
;
A
#
# COMPACT_ATOMS: atom_id res chain seq x y z
N MET A 1 21.88 2.10 11.83
CA MET A 1 22.75 1.09 11.17
C MET A 1 22.91 1.48 9.71
N SER A 2 24.05 2.06 9.32
CA SER A 2 24.29 2.36 7.92
C SER A 2 24.40 1.04 7.17
N HIS A 3 23.45 0.75 6.29
CA HIS A 3 23.59 -0.35 5.35
C HIS A 3 24.94 -0.16 4.63
N LYS A 4 25.89 -1.05 4.86
CA LYS A 4 27.13 -1.04 4.07
C LYS A 4 26.71 -1.15 2.61
N SER A 5 27.06 -0.13 1.81
CA SER A 5 26.88 -0.18 0.37
C SER A 5 27.65 -1.39 -0.15
N GLU A 6 26.92 -2.37 -0.69
CA GLU A 6 27.56 -3.31 -1.57
C GLU A 6 28.27 -2.53 -2.68
N ASN A 7 29.47 -2.92 -2.96
CA ASN A 7 30.40 -2.50 -3.99
C ASN A 7 29.79 -1.56 -5.06
N THR A 8 29.79 -0.25 -4.78
CA THR A 8 29.17 0.83 -5.59
C THR A 8 29.73 0.95 -7.03
N ASN A 9 30.66 0.09 -7.40
CA ASN A 9 31.24 0.02 -8.75
C ASN A 9 30.41 -0.81 -9.75
N ARG A 10 29.22 -1.31 -9.37
CA ARG A 10 28.40 -2.17 -10.24
C ARG A 10 27.26 -1.46 -10.95
N LEU A 11 26.95 -0.19 -10.64
CA LEU A 11 25.88 0.52 -11.30
C LEU A 11 26.04 0.49 -12.83
N LYS A 12 25.04 -0.09 -13.51
CA LYS A 12 24.93 -0.03 -14.96
C LYS A 12 23.66 0.69 -15.34
N ILE A 13 23.79 1.75 -16.14
CA ILE A 13 22.66 2.49 -16.67
C ILE A 13 22.45 2.08 -18.13
N SER A 14 21.24 1.74 -18.49
CA SER A 14 20.79 1.50 -19.86
C SER A 14 19.70 2.50 -20.25
N GLU A 15 19.30 2.47 -21.50
CA GLU A 15 18.22 3.34 -21.98
C GLU A 15 16.90 3.05 -21.23
N ARG A 16 16.22 4.13 -20.82
CA ARG A 16 14.90 4.08 -20.20
C ARG A 16 13.87 3.54 -21.18
N LYS A 17 12.99 2.63 -20.73
CA LYS A 17 11.89 2.11 -21.53
C LYS A 17 10.73 3.10 -21.58
N LYS A 18 10.07 3.14 -22.74
CA LYS A 18 8.85 3.95 -22.98
C LYS A 18 7.60 3.08 -23.04
N VAL A 19 7.75 1.77 -22.99
CA VAL A 19 6.65 0.79 -23.12
C VAL A 19 6.76 -0.25 -22.01
N ALA A 20 5.64 -0.46 -21.31
CA ALA A 20 5.54 -1.47 -20.25
C ALA A 20 5.16 -2.85 -20.78
N ALA A 21 5.51 -3.89 -20.03
CA ALA A 21 5.19 -5.30 -20.21
C ALA A 21 5.74 -5.91 -21.53
N GLY A 22 4.92 -6.59 -22.34
CA GLY A 22 5.34 -7.29 -23.55
C GLY A 22 6.18 -8.54 -23.30
N ILE A 23 6.93 -8.99 -24.32
CA ILE A 23 7.80 -10.17 -24.26
C ILE A 23 8.78 -10.15 -23.07
N PRO A 24 9.45 -9.03 -22.74
CA PRO A 24 10.37 -8.99 -21.59
C PRO A 24 9.69 -9.35 -20.25
N ALA A 25 8.42 -8.98 -20.06
CA ALA A 25 7.66 -9.33 -18.86
C ALA A 25 7.36 -10.83 -18.80
N VAL A 26 6.96 -11.42 -19.93
CA VAL A 26 6.71 -12.87 -20.02
C VAL A 26 7.98 -13.67 -19.71
N VAL A 27 9.10 -13.32 -20.36
CA VAL A 27 10.39 -14.00 -20.14
C VAL A 27 10.85 -13.86 -18.69
N SER A 28 10.73 -12.66 -18.11
CA SER A 28 11.12 -12.39 -16.73
C SER A 28 10.27 -13.19 -15.73
N SER A 29 8.94 -13.21 -15.90
CA SER A 29 8.03 -14.00 -15.07
C SER A 29 8.31 -15.48 -15.15
N THR A 30 8.39 -16.03 -16.37
CA THR A 30 8.60 -17.46 -16.60
C THR A 30 9.92 -17.93 -16.01
N LYS A 31 11.02 -17.20 -16.28
CA LYS A 31 12.34 -17.51 -15.72
C LYS A 31 12.33 -17.51 -14.20
N HIS A 32 11.72 -16.49 -13.57
CA HIS A 32 11.67 -16.37 -12.13
C HIS A 32 10.85 -17.52 -11.50
N VAL A 33 9.66 -17.77 -12.03
CA VAL A 33 8.79 -18.87 -11.57
C VAL A 33 9.49 -20.21 -11.66
N TYR A 34 10.10 -20.53 -12.80
CA TYR A 34 10.75 -21.81 -12.98
C TYR A 34 12.01 -21.98 -12.13
N ASN A 35 12.73 -20.90 -11.84
CA ASN A 35 13.88 -20.94 -10.94
C ASN A 35 13.48 -21.20 -9.49
N GLU A 36 12.36 -20.63 -9.01
CA GLU A 36 11.94 -20.75 -7.61
C GLU A 36 11.18 -22.06 -7.31
N VAL A 37 10.32 -22.52 -8.23
CA VAL A 37 9.41 -23.65 -7.97
C VAL A 37 9.47 -24.77 -9.03
N GLY A 38 10.25 -24.62 -10.09
CA GLY A 38 10.34 -25.58 -11.19
C GLY A 38 9.19 -25.47 -12.20
N VAL A 39 9.30 -26.23 -13.30
CA VAL A 39 8.41 -26.07 -14.46
C VAL A 39 6.99 -26.56 -14.16
N VAL A 40 6.84 -27.77 -13.60
CA VAL A 40 5.52 -28.41 -13.40
C VAL A 40 4.68 -27.64 -12.39
N GLU A 41 5.24 -27.45 -11.19
CA GLU A 41 4.53 -26.75 -10.12
C GLU A 41 4.35 -25.27 -10.46
N GLY A 42 5.36 -24.64 -11.07
CA GLY A 42 5.25 -23.25 -11.52
C GLY A 42 4.11 -23.05 -12.52
N THR A 43 3.95 -23.94 -13.50
CA THR A 43 2.84 -23.87 -14.46
C THR A 43 1.49 -24.05 -13.76
N LYS A 44 1.37 -25.03 -12.85
CA LYS A 44 0.16 -25.24 -12.06
C LYS A 44 -0.22 -24.02 -11.24
N LEU A 45 0.71 -23.43 -10.50
CA LEU A 45 0.47 -22.23 -9.71
C LEU A 45 0.03 -21.05 -10.58
N MET A 46 0.71 -20.81 -11.71
CA MET A 46 0.37 -19.69 -12.61
C MET A 46 -1.04 -19.79 -13.19
N THR A 47 -1.57 -21.00 -13.39
CA THR A 47 -2.96 -21.19 -13.86
C THR A 47 -4.01 -21.10 -12.75
N GLN A 48 -3.62 -20.94 -11.49
CA GLN A 48 -4.51 -20.82 -10.35
C GLN A 48 -4.61 -19.38 -9.81
N ILE A 49 -3.66 -18.50 -10.15
CA ILE A 49 -3.67 -17.09 -9.68
C ILE A 49 -4.91 -16.38 -10.18
N ASN A 50 -5.66 -15.78 -9.26
CA ASN A 50 -6.87 -14.99 -9.52
C ASN A 50 -7.98 -15.73 -10.27
N GLN A 51 -7.96 -17.06 -10.24
CA GLN A 51 -9.05 -17.87 -10.79
C GLN A 51 -10.17 -18.05 -9.76
N PHE A 52 -11.40 -18.30 -10.22
CA PHE A 52 -12.56 -18.49 -9.32
C PHE A 52 -12.36 -19.62 -8.28
N ASN A 53 -11.67 -20.69 -8.66
CA ASN A 53 -11.35 -21.82 -7.80
C ASN A 53 -9.84 -21.87 -7.44
N GLY A 54 -9.19 -20.74 -7.46
CA GLY A 54 -7.78 -20.60 -7.15
C GLY A 54 -7.53 -19.68 -5.97
N PHE A 55 -6.34 -19.13 -5.91
CA PHE A 55 -5.93 -18.19 -4.88
C PHE A 55 -5.74 -16.78 -5.44
N ASP A 56 -6.08 -15.81 -4.61
CA ASP A 56 -5.83 -14.40 -4.86
C ASP A 56 -4.33 -14.10 -4.86
N CYS A 57 -3.88 -13.30 -5.81
CA CYS A 57 -2.50 -12.83 -5.85
C CYS A 57 -2.16 -12.06 -4.56
N PRO A 58 -1.13 -12.47 -3.77
CA PRO A 58 -0.75 -11.78 -2.54
C PRO A 58 -0.19 -10.37 -2.80
N GLY A 59 -0.40 -9.85 -3.99
CA GLY A 59 0.08 -8.60 -4.51
C GLY A 59 -0.74 -7.38 -4.17
N CYS A 60 -1.10 -6.70 -5.22
CA CYS A 60 -1.91 -5.51 -5.13
C CYS A 60 -3.40 -5.87 -5.09
N ALA A 61 -4.21 -4.92 -4.61
CA ALA A 61 -5.66 -5.06 -4.55
C ALA A 61 -6.38 -4.66 -5.86
N TRP A 62 -5.73 -4.75 -7.03
CA TRP A 62 -6.41 -4.46 -8.29
C TRP A 62 -7.50 -5.51 -8.56
N PRO A 63 -8.74 -5.10 -8.88
CA PRO A 63 -9.86 -6.02 -9.07
C PRO A 63 -9.66 -6.97 -10.26
N ASP A 64 -10.30 -8.11 -10.15
CA ASP A 64 -10.49 -9.05 -11.24
C ASP A 64 -11.82 -8.78 -11.97
N PRO A 65 -11.97 -9.15 -13.26
CA PRO A 65 -13.29 -9.14 -13.93
C PRO A 65 -14.31 -10.01 -13.19
N ASP A 66 -15.56 -9.54 -13.07
CA ASP A 66 -16.57 -10.21 -12.24
C ASP A 66 -17.08 -11.52 -12.87
N ASP A 67 -17.19 -11.55 -14.20
CA ASP A 67 -17.90 -12.58 -14.97
C ASP A 67 -16.99 -13.57 -15.71
N HIS A 68 -15.72 -13.23 -15.89
CA HIS A 68 -14.77 -14.08 -16.62
C HIS A 68 -13.36 -13.93 -16.10
N ARG A 69 -12.52 -14.94 -16.37
CA ARG A 69 -11.07 -14.92 -16.09
C ARG A 69 -10.30 -15.32 -17.35
N SER A 70 -9.19 -14.64 -17.60
CA SER A 70 -8.21 -15.11 -18.57
C SER A 70 -7.52 -16.36 -18.03
N VAL A 71 -7.03 -17.23 -18.91
CA VAL A 71 -6.24 -18.41 -18.49
C VAL A 71 -5.02 -18.01 -17.67
N VAL A 72 -4.46 -16.83 -17.93
CA VAL A 72 -3.32 -16.22 -17.22
C VAL A 72 -3.76 -14.87 -16.64
N GLU A 73 -4.39 -14.86 -15.46
CA GLU A 73 -4.94 -13.68 -14.83
C GLU A 73 -3.96 -13.06 -13.81
N PHE A 74 -2.70 -12.87 -14.23
CA PHE A 74 -1.64 -12.31 -13.39
C PHE A 74 -0.74 -11.33 -14.17
N CYS A 75 0.01 -10.52 -13.43
CA CYS A 75 1.08 -9.69 -13.96
C CYS A 75 2.46 -10.23 -13.57
N GLU A 76 3.52 -9.63 -14.13
CA GLU A 76 4.90 -10.01 -13.81
C GLU A 76 5.20 -9.97 -12.31
N ASN A 77 4.79 -8.91 -11.62
CA ASN A 77 5.01 -8.77 -10.18
C ASN A 77 4.24 -9.83 -9.38
N GLY A 78 3.00 -10.12 -9.76
CA GLY A 78 2.18 -11.18 -9.14
C GLY A 78 2.81 -12.57 -9.32
N ALA A 79 3.27 -12.88 -10.53
CA ALA A 79 3.96 -14.14 -10.81
C ALA A 79 5.21 -14.31 -9.94
N LYS A 80 6.02 -13.24 -9.80
CA LYS A 80 7.21 -13.24 -8.94
C LYS A 80 6.86 -13.39 -7.47
N ALA A 81 5.84 -12.66 -6.99
CA ALA A 81 5.39 -12.73 -5.60
C ALA A 81 4.93 -14.15 -5.23
N VAL A 82 4.16 -14.79 -6.11
CA VAL A 82 3.70 -16.17 -5.92
C VAL A 82 4.86 -17.16 -5.94
N ALA A 83 5.80 -17.01 -6.88
CA ALA A 83 6.97 -17.86 -6.95
C ALA A 83 7.85 -17.74 -5.70
N GLU A 84 8.08 -16.54 -5.21
CA GLU A 84 8.82 -16.28 -3.97
C GLU A 84 8.13 -16.86 -2.72
N GLU A 85 6.80 -16.83 -2.68
CA GLU A 85 6.04 -17.44 -1.59
C GLU A 85 6.08 -18.98 -1.67
N ALA A 86 6.01 -19.53 -2.88
CA ALA A 86 5.98 -20.96 -3.12
C ALA A 86 7.37 -21.62 -3.26
N THR A 87 8.46 -20.86 -3.07
CA THR A 87 9.84 -21.35 -3.20
C THR A 87 10.10 -22.60 -2.37
N THR A 88 10.96 -23.47 -2.87
CA THR A 88 11.40 -24.68 -2.17
C THR A 88 12.57 -24.46 -1.22
N ALA A 89 13.23 -23.30 -1.29
CA ALA A 89 14.27 -22.92 -0.35
C ALA A 89 13.70 -22.75 1.07
N ARG A 90 14.43 -23.19 2.09
CA ARG A 90 13.98 -23.23 3.48
C ARG A 90 14.92 -22.48 4.40
N VAL A 91 14.36 -21.86 5.40
CA VAL A 91 15.01 -21.27 6.56
C VAL A 91 14.53 -22.04 7.79
N ASP A 92 15.36 -22.96 8.24
CA ASP A 92 15.11 -23.91 9.32
C ASP A 92 16.09 -23.73 10.48
N ALA A 93 16.03 -24.63 11.46
CA ALA A 93 16.95 -24.64 12.62
C ALA A 93 18.42 -24.69 12.21
N GLU A 94 18.78 -25.46 11.17
CA GLU A 94 20.17 -25.56 10.71
C GLU A 94 20.67 -24.21 10.13
N PHE A 95 19.78 -23.48 9.42
CA PHE A 95 20.10 -22.13 8.95
C PHE A 95 20.42 -21.19 10.13
N PHE A 96 19.57 -21.16 11.17
CA PHE A 96 19.77 -20.29 12.32
C PHE A 96 20.93 -20.74 13.21
N GLN A 97 21.27 -22.02 13.23
CA GLN A 97 22.46 -22.50 13.92
C GLN A 97 23.77 -21.99 13.26
N LYS A 98 23.74 -21.83 11.91
CA LYS A 98 24.89 -21.35 11.14
C LYS A 98 25.07 -19.83 11.15
N HIS A 99 23.97 -19.09 11.29
CA HIS A 99 23.94 -17.66 11.13
C HIS A 99 23.44 -16.96 12.39
N SER A 100 24.33 -16.23 13.05
CA SER A 100 23.96 -15.40 14.20
C SER A 100 23.10 -14.21 13.77
N VAL A 101 22.32 -13.65 14.70
CA VAL A 101 21.54 -12.43 14.46
C VAL A 101 22.44 -11.27 14.03
N ALA A 102 23.63 -11.15 14.66
CA ALA A 102 24.61 -10.12 14.31
C ALA A 102 25.11 -10.26 12.86
N GLU A 103 25.34 -11.49 12.39
CA GLU A 103 25.70 -11.76 10.98
C GLU A 103 24.54 -11.41 10.05
N LEU A 104 23.33 -11.91 10.33
CA LEU A 104 22.13 -11.66 9.52
C LEU A 104 21.77 -10.16 9.46
N THR A 105 22.10 -9.37 10.47
CA THR A 105 21.93 -7.92 10.46
C THR A 105 22.77 -7.24 9.37
N GLN A 106 23.89 -7.85 8.96
CA GLN A 106 24.75 -7.33 7.88
C GLN A 106 24.22 -7.69 6.47
N TRP A 107 23.28 -8.65 6.37
CA TRP A 107 22.68 -9.01 5.10
C TRP A 107 21.76 -7.90 4.60
N THR A 108 21.68 -7.74 3.29
CA THR A 108 20.73 -6.83 2.66
C THR A 108 19.31 -7.37 2.79
N ASP A 109 18.30 -6.51 2.66
CA ASP A 109 16.90 -6.96 2.65
C ASP A 109 16.61 -7.93 1.49
N TYR A 110 17.35 -7.78 0.38
CA TYR A 110 17.30 -8.71 -0.74
C TYR A 110 17.80 -10.12 -0.35
N GLU A 111 18.95 -10.23 0.30
CA GLU A 111 19.53 -11.52 0.75
C GLU A 111 18.62 -12.18 1.80
N LEU A 112 18.14 -11.43 2.79
CA LEU A 112 17.18 -11.93 3.78
C LEU A 112 15.94 -12.48 3.10
N GLY A 113 15.34 -11.73 2.17
CA GLY A 113 14.17 -12.16 1.42
C GLY A 113 14.41 -13.36 0.52
N LYS A 114 15.63 -13.58 0.02
CA LYS A 114 16.01 -14.71 -0.84
C LYS A 114 16.45 -15.97 -0.08
N SER A 115 16.61 -15.92 1.23
CA SER A 115 17.03 -17.08 2.02
C SER A 115 16.07 -18.27 1.99
N GLY A 116 14.75 -18.01 1.79
CA GLY A 116 13.74 -19.08 1.67
C GLY A 116 12.52 -18.87 2.58
N ARG A 117 11.70 -19.92 2.67
CA ARG A 117 10.51 -19.99 3.54
C ARG A 117 10.91 -20.35 4.97
N LEU A 118 10.36 -19.63 5.93
CA LEU A 118 10.38 -20.02 7.33
C LEU A 118 9.54 -21.30 7.49
N VAL A 119 10.04 -22.30 8.22
CA VAL A 119 9.43 -23.64 8.23
C VAL A 119 9.09 -24.19 9.63
N GLU A 120 9.59 -23.56 10.69
CA GLU A 120 9.32 -23.95 12.09
C GLU A 120 9.43 -22.74 13.02
N PRO A 121 8.75 -22.76 14.18
CA PRO A 121 8.85 -21.68 15.15
C PRO A 121 10.25 -21.58 15.73
N MET A 122 10.74 -20.34 15.87
CA MET A 122 12.08 -20.06 16.40
C MET A 122 11.99 -19.04 17.55
N VAL A 123 12.85 -19.18 18.54
CA VAL A 123 12.96 -18.26 19.67
C VAL A 123 14.40 -17.78 19.85
N LEU A 124 14.55 -16.49 20.08
CA LEU A 124 15.80 -15.87 20.55
C LEU A 124 15.59 -15.46 22.01
N ARG A 125 16.31 -16.11 22.93
CA ARG A 125 16.24 -15.79 24.35
C ARG A 125 17.27 -14.71 24.73
N PRO A 126 17.07 -13.99 25.84
CA PRO A 126 18.01 -12.99 26.32
C PRO A 126 19.43 -13.56 26.49
N GLY A 127 20.40 -12.87 25.87
CA GLY A 127 21.80 -13.28 25.90
C GLY A 127 22.24 -14.28 24.83
N ASN A 128 21.30 -14.90 24.09
CA ASN A 128 21.64 -15.77 22.97
C ASN A 128 21.99 -14.96 21.74
N THR A 129 22.86 -15.53 20.89
CA THR A 129 23.28 -14.91 19.62
C THR A 129 22.59 -15.51 18.40
N HIS A 130 21.94 -16.66 18.56
CA HIS A 130 21.26 -17.42 17.52
C HIS A 130 19.84 -17.72 17.93
N TYR A 131 18.94 -17.78 16.94
CA TYR A 131 17.61 -18.32 17.12
C TYR A 131 17.69 -19.83 17.33
N GLU A 132 16.86 -20.36 18.23
CA GLU A 132 16.74 -21.78 18.56
C GLU A 132 15.32 -22.26 18.20
N PRO A 133 15.12 -23.54 17.82
CA PRO A 133 13.80 -24.09 17.60
C PRO A 133 12.94 -24.00 18.87
N ALA A 134 11.66 -23.71 18.69
CA ALA A 134 10.65 -23.77 19.74
C ALA A 134 9.47 -24.62 19.28
N SER A 135 8.78 -25.27 20.21
CA SER A 135 7.49 -25.85 19.91
C SER A 135 6.40 -24.77 19.84
N TRP A 136 5.33 -25.03 19.11
CA TRP A 136 4.18 -24.11 19.10
C TRP A 136 3.61 -23.87 20.51
N SER A 137 3.50 -24.92 21.32
CA SER A 137 3.02 -24.80 22.72
C SER A 137 3.90 -23.88 23.54
N GLU A 138 5.24 -24.00 23.43
CA GLU A 138 6.19 -23.12 24.10
C GLU A 138 6.07 -21.67 23.58
N ALA A 139 5.98 -21.47 22.27
CA ALA A 139 5.85 -20.15 21.69
C ALA A 139 4.57 -19.43 22.16
N PHE A 140 3.43 -20.12 22.18
CA PHE A 140 2.17 -19.56 22.66
C PHE A 140 2.18 -19.29 24.16
N GLN A 141 2.80 -20.18 24.96
CA GLN A 141 2.97 -19.97 26.39
C GLN A 141 3.82 -18.72 26.69
N LEU A 142 4.97 -18.56 26.03
CA LEU A 142 5.84 -17.40 26.19
C LEU A 142 5.12 -16.09 25.85
N ILE A 143 4.35 -16.07 24.76
CA ILE A 143 3.56 -14.89 24.38
C ILE A 143 2.49 -14.60 25.42
N GLY A 144 1.73 -15.62 25.85
CA GLY A 144 0.67 -15.48 26.85
C GLY A 144 1.19 -14.95 28.19
N GLU A 145 2.29 -15.53 28.68
CA GLU A 145 2.95 -15.10 29.92
C GLU A 145 3.44 -13.65 29.83
N GLN A 146 4.07 -13.26 28.70
CA GLN A 146 4.53 -11.91 28.50
C GLN A 146 3.38 -10.91 28.48
N LEU A 147 2.31 -11.18 27.73
CA LEU A 147 1.13 -10.30 27.67
C LEU A 147 0.42 -10.20 29.03
N GLN A 148 0.34 -11.28 29.79
CA GLN A 148 -0.24 -11.29 31.14
C GLN A 148 0.62 -10.55 32.17
N SER A 149 1.93 -10.44 31.94
CA SER A 149 2.86 -9.74 32.82
C SER A 149 2.86 -8.21 32.67
N LEU A 150 2.27 -7.70 31.58
CA LEU A 150 2.19 -6.26 31.36
C LEU A 150 1.24 -5.60 32.36
N SER A 151 1.64 -4.43 32.85
CA SER A 151 0.86 -3.67 33.83
C SER A 151 -0.37 -3.01 33.22
N ASP A 152 -0.30 -2.67 31.94
CA ASP A 152 -1.36 -2.06 31.14
C ASP A 152 -1.42 -2.74 29.77
N PRO A 153 -2.60 -3.16 29.28
CA PRO A 153 -2.75 -3.67 27.92
C PRO A 153 -2.21 -2.72 26.82
N ASN A 154 -2.18 -1.42 27.08
CA ASN A 154 -1.64 -0.44 26.16
C ASN A 154 -0.10 -0.46 26.03
N GLU A 155 0.62 -1.22 26.85
CA GLU A 155 2.05 -1.50 26.68
C GLU A 155 2.32 -2.50 25.54
N ALA A 156 1.27 -3.08 24.92
CA ALA A 156 1.36 -3.97 23.78
C ALA A 156 0.93 -3.32 22.47
N ILE A 157 1.65 -3.62 21.39
CA ILE A 157 1.36 -3.16 20.02
C ILE A 157 1.16 -4.37 19.11
N PHE A 158 0.09 -4.33 18.32
CA PHE A 158 -0.32 -5.41 17.41
C PHE A 158 -0.44 -4.88 15.98
N TYR A 159 0.68 -4.91 15.23
CA TYR A 159 0.75 -4.43 13.86
C TYR A 159 0.19 -5.46 12.87
N THR A 160 -0.47 -4.97 11.81
CA THR A 160 -1.00 -5.81 10.71
C THR A 160 -0.50 -5.29 9.37
N SER A 161 0.04 -6.21 8.55
CA SER A 161 0.31 -5.89 7.14
C SER A 161 -0.97 -5.96 6.32
N GLY A 162 -1.01 -5.29 5.16
CA GLY A 162 -2.18 -5.27 4.30
C GLY A 162 -2.41 -6.53 3.44
N ARG A 163 -1.89 -7.69 3.86
CA ARG A 163 -2.05 -8.98 3.17
C ARG A 163 -2.81 -10.01 3.99
N THR A 164 -3.03 -9.74 5.26
CA THR A 164 -3.77 -10.59 6.17
C THR A 164 -5.19 -10.83 5.62
N SER A 165 -5.69 -12.07 5.72
CA SER A 165 -7.05 -12.39 5.27
C SER A 165 -8.12 -11.73 6.13
N ASN A 166 -9.35 -11.62 5.63
CA ASN A 166 -10.46 -11.09 6.43
C ASN A 166 -10.68 -11.89 7.71
N GLU A 167 -10.62 -13.22 7.64
CA GLU A 167 -10.78 -14.10 8.79
C GLU A 167 -9.69 -13.89 9.84
N ALA A 168 -8.42 -13.84 9.42
CA ALA A 168 -7.31 -13.59 10.33
C ALA A 168 -7.36 -12.17 10.92
N ALA A 169 -7.65 -11.16 10.11
CA ALA A 169 -7.78 -9.78 10.55
C ALA A 169 -8.92 -9.61 11.56
N PHE A 170 -10.07 -10.24 11.32
CA PHE A 170 -11.20 -10.21 12.26
C PHE A 170 -10.86 -10.86 13.60
N LEU A 171 -10.26 -12.06 13.59
CA LEU A 171 -9.85 -12.73 14.84
C LEU A 171 -8.76 -11.91 15.55
N TYR A 172 -7.83 -11.31 14.82
CA TYR A 172 -6.75 -10.54 15.41
C TYR A 172 -7.25 -9.29 16.15
N GLN A 173 -8.12 -8.49 15.53
CA GLN A 173 -8.72 -7.35 16.20
C GLN A 173 -9.64 -7.78 17.38
N LEU A 174 -10.35 -8.91 17.26
CA LEU A 174 -11.21 -9.44 18.32
C LEU A 174 -10.36 -9.82 19.55
N PHE A 175 -9.25 -10.53 19.33
CA PHE A 175 -8.29 -10.86 20.37
C PHE A 175 -7.73 -9.60 21.06
N VAL A 176 -7.20 -8.66 20.28
CA VAL A 176 -6.56 -7.44 20.81
C VAL A 176 -7.53 -6.60 21.64
N ARG A 177 -8.78 -6.47 21.18
CA ARG A 177 -9.80 -5.74 21.93
C ARG A 177 -10.30 -6.48 23.15
N GLN A 178 -10.37 -7.81 23.10
CA GLN A 178 -10.69 -8.59 24.29
C GLN A 178 -9.53 -8.60 25.30
N TYR A 179 -8.28 -8.51 24.83
CA TYR A 179 -7.10 -8.33 25.68
C TYR A 179 -7.14 -6.97 26.41
N GLY A 180 -7.70 -5.92 25.80
CA GLY A 180 -7.99 -4.65 26.46
C GLY A 180 -7.36 -3.42 25.85
N THR A 181 -6.92 -3.48 24.57
CA THR A 181 -6.34 -2.31 23.88
C THR A 181 -6.89 -2.13 22.45
N ASN A 182 -6.77 -0.91 21.90
CA ASN A 182 -6.99 -0.59 20.50
C ASN A 182 -5.65 -0.32 19.76
N ASN A 183 -4.51 -0.72 20.30
CA ASN A 183 -3.20 -0.55 19.66
C ASN A 183 -3.05 -1.49 18.46
N LEU A 184 -3.77 -1.17 17.39
CA LEU A 184 -3.84 -1.89 16.11
C LEU A 184 -3.30 -1.02 14.96
N PRO A 185 -2.02 -0.56 15.02
CA PRO A 185 -1.40 0.11 13.88
C PRO A 185 -1.36 -0.85 12.69
N ASP A 186 -1.51 -0.27 11.47
CA ASP A 186 -1.53 -1.10 10.28
C ASP A 186 -0.85 -0.45 9.07
N CYS A 187 -0.79 -1.22 7.99
CA CYS A 187 -0.25 -0.76 6.73
C CYS A 187 -1.02 0.45 6.15
N SER A 188 -2.33 0.59 6.41
CA SER A 188 -3.13 1.73 5.91
C SER A 188 -2.62 3.05 6.48
N ASN A 189 -2.17 3.08 7.74
CA ASN A 189 -1.57 4.27 8.35
C ASN A 189 -0.38 4.83 7.53
N MET A 190 0.31 3.98 6.76
CA MET A 190 1.44 4.39 5.92
C MET A 190 1.11 4.52 4.44
N CYS A 191 -0.08 4.06 4.00
CA CYS A 191 -0.41 3.90 2.58
C CYS A 191 -1.52 4.84 2.12
N HIS A 192 -2.73 4.68 2.62
CA HIS A 192 -3.94 5.35 2.14
C HIS A 192 -4.83 5.90 3.27
N GLU A 193 -4.28 6.15 4.45
CA GLU A 193 -5.04 6.79 5.55
C GLU A 193 -5.57 8.15 5.11
N SER A 194 -4.74 8.96 4.43
CA SER A 194 -5.18 10.24 3.86
C SER A 194 -6.35 10.11 2.89
N SER A 195 -6.41 9.01 2.10
CA SER A 195 -7.57 8.72 1.24
C SER A 195 -8.80 8.38 2.07
N GLY A 196 -8.62 7.57 3.11
CA GLY A 196 -9.71 7.18 4.02
C GLY A 196 -10.35 8.40 4.69
N VAL A 197 -9.53 9.29 5.25
CA VAL A 197 -9.97 10.53 5.91
C VAL A 197 -10.64 11.47 4.90
N GLY A 198 -9.95 11.84 3.82
CA GLY A 198 -10.46 12.79 2.84
C GLY A 198 -11.78 12.37 2.19
N LEU A 199 -11.89 11.09 1.81
CA LEU A 199 -13.12 10.54 1.23
C LEU A 199 -14.26 10.42 2.26
N SER A 200 -13.97 10.02 3.51
CA SER A 200 -14.99 9.94 4.55
C SER A 200 -15.61 11.30 4.85
N GLU A 201 -14.81 12.36 4.87
CA GLU A 201 -15.27 13.73 5.14
C GLU A 201 -16.04 14.34 3.95
N THR A 202 -15.65 13.99 2.72
CA THR A 202 -16.23 14.60 1.51
C THR A 202 -17.40 13.81 0.95
N VAL A 203 -17.34 12.48 0.91
CA VAL A 203 -18.38 11.62 0.30
C VAL A 203 -18.96 10.58 1.27
N GLY A 204 -18.54 10.61 2.53
CA GLY A 204 -19.10 9.78 3.60
C GLY A 204 -18.54 8.37 3.71
N ILE A 205 -17.63 7.95 2.82
CA ILE A 205 -17.03 6.60 2.85
C ILE A 205 -15.56 6.64 2.43
N GLY A 206 -14.67 6.08 3.23
CA GLY A 206 -13.22 6.05 2.99
C GLY A 206 -12.76 5.06 1.89
N LYS A 207 -13.63 4.73 0.95
CA LYS A 207 -13.40 3.78 -0.16
C LYS A 207 -13.67 4.45 -1.50
N GLY A 208 -13.09 3.90 -2.58
CA GLY A 208 -13.41 4.32 -3.95
C GLY A 208 -14.84 4.02 -4.34
N SER A 209 -15.40 4.82 -5.24
CA SER A 209 -16.80 4.67 -5.69
C SER A 209 -16.94 3.89 -7.00
N VAL A 210 -15.86 3.64 -7.74
CA VAL A 210 -15.92 2.95 -9.04
C VAL A 210 -15.84 1.43 -8.92
N THR A 211 -16.36 0.75 -9.92
CA THR A 211 -16.15 -0.67 -10.23
C THR A 211 -15.11 -0.83 -11.35
N LEU A 212 -14.71 -2.06 -11.66
CA LEU A 212 -13.85 -2.31 -12.83
C LEU A 212 -14.53 -1.95 -14.14
N ASP A 213 -15.83 -2.18 -14.26
CA ASP A 213 -16.61 -1.90 -15.48
C ASP A 213 -16.74 -0.40 -15.75
N ASP A 214 -16.74 0.44 -14.72
CA ASP A 214 -16.72 1.90 -14.88
C ASP A 214 -15.54 2.38 -15.72
N PHE A 215 -14.39 1.71 -15.63
CA PHE A 215 -13.24 2.04 -16.48
C PHE A 215 -13.53 1.89 -17.98
N TYR A 216 -14.43 0.96 -18.33
CA TYR A 216 -14.78 0.69 -19.74
C TYR A 216 -15.79 1.69 -20.31
N GLU A 217 -16.48 2.41 -19.43
CA GLU A 217 -17.47 3.45 -19.78
C GLU A 217 -16.93 4.87 -19.64
N ALA A 218 -15.79 5.03 -18.95
CA ALA A 218 -15.18 6.33 -18.72
C ALA A 218 -14.83 7.06 -20.02
N LYS A 219 -14.95 8.39 -20.03
CA LYS A 219 -14.51 9.26 -21.11
C LYS A 219 -13.17 9.91 -20.83
N VAL A 220 -12.89 10.19 -19.55
CA VAL A 220 -11.60 10.66 -19.08
C VAL A 220 -11.17 9.87 -17.85
N ILE A 221 -9.89 9.47 -17.83
CA ILE A 221 -9.27 8.84 -16.67
C ILE A 221 -8.06 9.70 -16.27
N LEU A 222 -8.13 10.28 -15.07
CA LEU A 222 -7.00 10.95 -14.44
C LEU A 222 -6.17 9.93 -13.66
N ILE A 223 -4.86 9.92 -13.83
CA ILE A 223 -3.92 9.09 -13.06
C ILE A 223 -2.95 10.02 -12.35
N ILE A 224 -3.11 10.17 -11.03
CA ILE A 224 -2.44 11.18 -10.21
C ILE A 224 -1.49 10.51 -9.22
N GLY A 225 -0.21 10.83 -9.27
CA GLY A 225 0.79 10.32 -8.32
C GLY A 225 0.85 8.79 -8.25
N GLN A 226 0.60 8.11 -9.37
CA GLN A 226 0.59 6.65 -9.50
C GLN A 226 1.48 6.18 -10.65
N ASN A 227 2.14 5.02 -10.48
CA ASN A 227 2.82 4.30 -11.56
C ASN A 227 2.19 2.92 -11.72
N PRO A 228 1.11 2.77 -12.51
CA PRO A 228 0.40 1.50 -12.66
C PRO A 228 1.30 0.40 -13.22
N GLY A 229 2.21 0.70 -14.16
CA GLY A 229 3.11 -0.29 -14.74
C GLY A 229 4.07 -0.95 -13.75
N THR A 230 4.35 -0.30 -12.63
CA THR A 230 5.19 -0.83 -11.55
C THR A 230 4.35 -1.39 -10.39
N ASN A 231 3.33 -0.66 -9.94
CA ASN A 231 2.61 -0.99 -8.70
C ASN A 231 1.33 -1.80 -8.92
N HIS A 232 0.68 -1.65 -10.09
CA HIS A 232 -0.60 -2.28 -10.42
C HIS A 232 -0.64 -2.72 -11.90
N PRO A 233 0.26 -3.60 -12.37
CA PRO A 233 0.42 -3.84 -13.81
C PRO A 233 -0.83 -4.37 -14.51
N ARG A 234 -1.75 -5.05 -13.80
CA ARG A 234 -3.04 -5.49 -14.36
C ARG A 234 -3.98 -4.32 -14.67
N MET A 235 -3.84 -3.17 -14.01
CA MET A 235 -4.57 -1.95 -14.35
C MET A 235 -4.29 -1.51 -15.80
N LEU A 236 -3.11 -1.81 -16.35
CA LEU A 236 -2.77 -1.45 -17.74
C LEU A 236 -3.72 -2.12 -18.76
N THR A 237 -4.21 -3.33 -18.46
CA THR A 237 -5.22 -4.01 -19.30
C THR A 237 -6.55 -3.26 -19.28
N ALA A 238 -6.99 -2.78 -18.11
CA ALA A 238 -8.21 -1.98 -17.99
C ALA A 238 -8.06 -0.63 -18.71
N LEU A 239 -6.93 0.06 -18.53
CA LEU A 239 -6.63 1.30 -19.24
C LEU A 239 -6.59 1.11 -20.76
N GLN A 240 -6.01 0.01 -21.24
CA GLN A 240 -6.00 -0.32 -22.66
C GLN A 240 -7.42 -0.54 -23.20
N LYS A 241 -8.28 -1.24 -22.45
CA LYS A 241 -9.69 -1.45 -22.85
C LYS A 241 -10.45 -0.13 -22.86
N ALA A 242 -10.27 0.72 -21.85
CA ALA A 242 -10.84 2.06 -21.80
C ALA A 242 -10.42 2.93 -23.02
N LYS A 243 -9.12 2.91 -23.36
CA LYS A 243 -8.59 3.61 -24.57
C LYS A 243 -9.28 3.14 -25.84
N ARG A 244 -9.48 1.84 -26.01
CA ARG A 244 -10.17 1.26 -27.17
C ARG A 244 -11.64 1.67 -27.24
N ASN A 245 -12.26 1.94 -26.10
CA ASN A 245 -13.61 2.46 -25.97
C ASN A 245 -13.68 4.00 -26.13
N GLY A 246 -12.53 4.64 -26.44
CA GLY A 246 -12.46 6.07 -26.73
C GLY A 246 -12.10 6.96 -25.53
N ALA A 247 -11.81 6.39 -24.37
CA ALA A 247 -11.38 7.18 -23.22
C ALA A 247 -10.07 7.95 -23.48
N LYS A 248 -9.96 9.14 -22.90
CA LYS A 248 -8.72 9.92 -22.81
C LYS A 248 -8.08 9.74 -21.47
N ILE A 249 -6.76 9.53 -21.44
CA ILE A 249 -5.98 9.36 -20.22
C ILE A 249 -5.09 10.56 -19.99
N ILE A 250 -5.21 11.18 -18.83
CA ILE A 250 -4.40 12.29 -18.36
C ILE A 250 -3.54 11.78 -17.21
N SER A 251 -2.22 11.85 -17.36
CA SER A 251 -1.29 11.43 -16.32
C SER A 251 -0.64 12.66 -15.66
N ILE A 252 -0.81 12.78 -14.35
CA ILE A 252 -0.25 13.84 -13.50
C ILE A 252 0.81 13.19 -12.61
N ASN A 253 2.09 13.36 -12.94
CA ASN A 253 3.19 12.69 -12.24
C ASN A 253 4.51 13.42 -12.50
N PRO A 254 5.41 13.56 -11.51
CA PRO A 254 6.74 14.13 -11.73
C PRO A 254 7.60 13.33 -12.71
N LEU A 255 7.38 12.02 -12.83
CA LEU A 255 8.20 11.12 -13.67
C LEU A 255 7.38 10.53 -14.82
N PRO A 256 7.89 10.58 -16.08
CA PRO A 256 7.26 9.94 -17.23
C PRO A 256 7.58 8.43 -17.24
N GLU A 257 6.84 7.66 -16.46
CA GLU A 257 7.02 6.23 -16.26
C GLU A 257 6.53 5.40 -17.45
N ALA A 258 7.22 4.28 -17.76
CA ALA A 258 6.89 3.43 -18.91
C ALA A 258 5.42 2.98 -18.92
N GLY A 259 4.87 2.63 -17.74
CA GLY A 259 3.49 2.18 -17.60
C GLY A 259 2.44 3.30 -17.69
N LEU A 260 2.85 4.57 -17.70
CA LEU A 260 1.97 5.69 -18.04
C LEU A 260 1.99 5.95 -19.55
N LEU A 261 3.14 5.75 -20.20
CA LEU A 261 3.31 6.12 -21.61
C LEU A 261 2.69 5.12 -22.57
N ALA A 262 3.06 3.83 -22.48
CA ALA A 262 2.53 2.82 -23.38
C ALA A 262 2.56 1.41 -22.77
N PHE A 263 1.74 0.52 -23.34
CA PHE A 263 1.55 -0.86 -22.88
C PHE A 263 1.51 -1.85 -24.04
N LYS A 264 2.29 -2.94 -23.92
CA LYS A 264 2.20 -4.13 -24.76
C LYS A 264 1.53 -5.25 -23.98
N ASN A 265 0.30 -5.61 -24.35
CA ASN A 265 -0.49 -6.58 -23.61
C ASN A 265 0.10 -8.01 -23.76
N PRO A 266 0.60 -8.64 -22.67
CA PRO A 266 1.19 -9.98 -22.74
C PRO A 266 0.20 -11.09 -23.03
N GLN A 267 -1.11 -10.84 -22.82
CA GLN A 267 -2.18 -11.81 -23.10
C GLN A 267 -2.60 -11.82 -24.58
N LYS A 268 -2.06 -10.92 -25.40
CA LYS A 268 -2.38 -10.78 -26.82
C LYS A 268 -1.11 -10.91 -27.69
N PRO A 269 -0.83 -12.07 -28.28
CA PRO A 269 0.43 -12.35 -28.99
C PRO A 269 0.77 -11.31 -30.08
N LEU A 270 -0.21 -10.90 -30.88
CA LEU A 270 0.01 -9.89 -31.94
C LEU A 270 0.39 -8.51 -31.39
N GLU A 271 -0.10 -8.14 -30.21
CA GLU A 271 0.20 -6.85 -29.58
C GLU A 271 1.57 -6.83 -28.91
N MET A 272 2.10 -7.98 -28.53
CA MET A 272 3.46 -8.11 -28.01
C MET A 272 4.53 -7.74 -29.05
N LEU A 273 4.26 -8.02 -30.33
CA LEU A 273 5.19 -7.76 -31.43
C LEU A 273 5.11 -6.32 -31.96
N GLY A 274 3.96 -5.64 -31.81
CA GLY A 274 3.72 -4.27 -32.29
C GLY A 274 4.42 -3.18 -31.49
N THR A 275 4.04 -1.92 -31.75
CA THR A 275 4.53 -0.72 -31.03
C THR A 275 3.94 -0.59 -29.62
N GLY A 276 2.85 -1.30 -29.32
CA GLY A 276 2.06 -1.18 -28.11
C GLY A 276 0.96 -0.11 -28.22
N THR A 277 0.08 -0.08 -27.22
CA THR A 277 -0.98 0.94 -27.10
C THR A 277 -0.41 2.15 -26.37
N SER A 278 -0.46 3.34 -26.97
CA SER A 278 -0.21 4.60 -26.27
C SER A 278 -1.34 4.78 -25.22
N LEU A 279 -0.97 4.96 -23.96
CA LEU A 279 -1.93 5.13 -22.88
C LEU A 279 -2.23 6.59 -22.63
N THR A 280 -1.25 7.37 -22.22
CA THR A 280 -1.43 8.79 -21.88
C THR A 280 -1.65 9.64 -23.14
N ASP A 281 -2.72 10.45 -23.14
CA ASP A 281 -2.99 11.49 -24.12
C ASP A 281 -2.32 12.82 -23.73
N LEU A 282 -2.41 13.20 -22.45
CA LEU A 282 -1.78 14.40 -21.89
C LEU A 282 -0.96 14.02 -20.65
N PHE A 283 0.33 14.31 -20.67
CA PHE A 283 1.24 14.10 -19.53
C PHE A 283 1.62 15.45 -18.91
N LEU A 284 1.31 15.61 -17.62
CA LEU A 284 1.56 16.82 -16.84
C LEU A 284 2.70 16.52 -15.84
N PRO A 285 3.92 17.02 -16.09
CA PRO A 285 5.07 16.83 -15.20
C PRO A 285 5.01 17.77 -13.99
N VAL A 286 4.05 17.53 -13.09
CA VAL A 286 3.82 18.36 -11.90
C VAL A 286 5.04 18.33 -10.97
N ARG A 287 5.38 19.46 -10.33
CA ARG A 287 6.36 19.48 -9.25
C ARG A 287 5.85 18.65 -8.06
N ILE A 288 6.78 18.06 -7.31
CA ILE A 288 6.41 17.25 -6.14
C ILE A 288 5.55 18.08 -5.18
N ASN A 289 4.39 17.54 -4.80
CA ASN A 289 3.39 18.16 -3.90
C ASN A 289 2.78 19.49 -4.40
N ALA A 290 2.83 19.76 -5.71
CA ALA A 290 2.17 20.90 -6.30
C ALA A 290 0.80 20.56 -6.93
N ASP A 291 0.24 19.41 -6.55
CA ASP A 291 -1.01 18.87 -7.09
C ASP A 291 -2.20 19.81 -6.85
N ILE A 292 -2.32 20.42 -5.65
CA ILE A 292 -3.40 21.37 -5.35
C ILE A 292 -3.29 22.63 -6.24
N TYR A 293 -2.08 23.18 -6.46
CA TYR A 293 -1.90 24.30 -7.38
C TYR A 293 -2.40 23.96 -8.79
N LEU A 294 -2.02 22.78 -9.29
CA LEU A 294 -2.45 22.31 -10.60
C LEU A 294 -3.96 22.10 -10.70
N LEU A 295 -4.56 21.43 -9.71
CA LEU A 295 -6.00 21.18 -9.69
C LEU A 295 -6.80 22.47 -9.56
N LYS A 296 -6.38 23.42 -8.71
CA LYS A 296 -6.99 24.76 -8.62
C LYS A 296 -6.90 25.50 -9.95
N ALA A 297 -5.75 25.48 -10.64
CA ALA A 297 -5.61 26.10 -11.95
C ALA A 297 -6.59 25.51 -13.00
N ILE A 298 -6.74 24.19 -13.03
CA ILE A 298 -7.71 23.50 -13.89
C ILE A 298 -9.15 23.90 -13.53
N MET A 299 -9.50 23.92 -12.24
CA MET A 299 -10.85 24.26 -11.79
C MET A 299 -11.18 25.75 -12.01
N THR A 300 -10.21 26.65 -11.87
CA THR A 300 -10.36 28.07 -12.22
C THR A 300 -10.71 28.23 -13.73
N LEU A 301 -10.00 27.51 -14.60
CA LEU A 301 -10.31 27.51 -16.03
C LEU A 301 -11.69 26.93 -16.35
N LEU A 302 -12.12 25.90 -15.61
CA LEU A 302 -13.47 25.34 -15.76
C LEU A 302 -14.55 26.34 -15.32
N LEU A 303 -14.33 27.12 -14.25
CA LEU A 303 -15.24 28.19 -13.84
C LEU A 303 -15.34 29.30 -14.91
N GLN A 304 -14.21 29.75 -15.45
CA GLN A 304 -14.20 30.75 -16.54
C GLN A 304 -15.00 30.25 -17.76
N LYS A 305 -14.80 28.97 -18.16
CA LYS A 305 -15.57 28.38 -19.27
C LYS A 305 -17.06 28.23 -18.97
N GLU A 306 -17.43 27.99 -17.74
CA GLU A 306 -18.85 27.97 -17.31
C GLU A 306 -19.46 29.37 -17.36
N GLU A 307 -18.69 30.42 -17.01
CA GLU A 307 -19.13 31.82 -17.15
C GLU A 307 -19.34 32.23 -18.62
N ASP A 308 -18.42 31.78 -19.51
CA ASP A 308 -18.54 32.01 -20.96
C ASP A 308 -19.71 31.23 -21.60
N SER A 309 -20.06 30.07 -21.04
CA SER A 309 -21.10 29.18 -21.57
C SER A 309 -21.92 28.53 -20.44
N PRO A 310 -22.79 29.28 -19.76
CA PRO A 310 -23.48 28.84 -18.56
C PRO A 310 -24.27 27.54 -18.74
N GLY A 311 -24.12 26.61 -17.77
CA GLY A 311 -24.82 25.32 -17.74
C GLY A 311 -24.24 24.26 -18.67
N THR A 312 -23.07 24.50 -19.31
CA THR A 312 -22.50 23.55 -20.26
C THR A 312 -21.24 22.84 -19.73
N VAL A 313 -20.58 23.41 -18.72
CA VAL A 313 -19.31 22.91 -18.19
C VAL A 313 -19.49 22.20 -16.85
N LEU A 314 -20.22 22.82 -15.91
CA LEU A 314 -20.47 22.28 -14.58
C LEU A 314 -21.79 21.52 -14.54
N ASP A 315 -21.88 20.49 -13.69
CA ASP A 315 -23.14 19.79 -13.41
C ASP A 315 -23.92 20.54 -12.33
N GLN A 316 -24.61 21.63 -12.73
CA GLN A 316 -25.34 22.53 -11.82
C GLN A 316 -26.41 21.80 -11.02
N GLU A 317 -27.10 20.82 -11.64
CA GLU A 317 -28.15 20.04 -10.98
C GLU A 317 -27.54 19.18 -9.85
N PHE A 318 -26.45 18.48 -10.13
CA PHE A 318 -25.73 17.69 -9.13
C PHE A 318 -25.16 18.58 -8.01
N ILE A 319 -24.54 19.70 -8.34
CA ILE A 319 -23.99 20.66 -7.37
C ILE A 319 -25.09 21.11 -6.42
N HIS A 320 -26.23 21.56 -6.93
CA HIS A 320 -27.35 22.07 -6.11
C HIS A 320 -28.02 20.97 -5.27
N SER A 321 -28.31 19.83 -5.90
CA SER A 321 -29.13 18.77 -5.26
C SER A 321 -28.29 17.87 -4.33
N LYS A 322 -27.03 17.54 -4.68
CA LYS A 322 -26.24 16.50 -4.05
C LYS A 322 -25.05 17.01 -3.24
N THR A 323 -24.72 18.31 -3.34
CA THR A 323 -23.53 18.85 -2.68
C THR A 323 -23.84 19.96 -1.68
N LYS A 324 -22.82 20.32 -0.91
CA LYS A 324 -22.82 21.42 0.05
C LYS A 324 -21.53 22.23 -0.06
N SER A 325 -21.58 23.53 0.27
CA SER A 325 -20.46 24.45 0.36
C SER A 325 -19.79 24.80 -0.99
N PHE A 326 -20.52 24.69 -2.11
CA PHE A 326 -19.98 25.07 -3.43
C PHE A 326 -19.64 26.56 -3.51
N GLU A 327 -20.49 27.47 -3.01
CA GLU A 327 -20.24 28.90 -3.07
C GLU A 327 -19.00 29.35 -2.28
N GLN A 328 -18.79 28.76 -1.09
CA GLN A 328 -17.58 29.02 -0.29
C GLN A 328 -16.33 28.51 -1.00
N PHE A 329 -16.40 27.34 -1.62
CA PHE A 329 -15.32 26.78 -2.43
C PHE A 329 -15.03 27.65 -3.66
N LYS A 330 -16.06 28.11 -4.36
CA LYS A 330 -15.90 29.01 -5.52
C LYS A 330 -15.23 30.32 -5.11
N GLN A 331 -15.68 30.92 -4.01
CA GLN A 331 -15.05 32.15 -3.47
C GLN A 331 -13.58 31.96 -3.08
N ASP A 332 -13.24 30.82 -2.46
CA ASP A 332 -11.82 30.50 -2.17
C ASP A 332 -10.99 30.38 -3.47
N LEU A 333 -11.53 29.71 -4.47
CA LEU A 333 -10.84 29.49 -5.73
C LEU A 333 -10.64 30.80 -6.52
N GLU A 334 -11.60 31.72 -6.50
CA GLU A 334 -11.52 33.05 -7.08
C GLU A 334 -10.48 33.97 -6.37
N GLY A 335 -10.07 33.62 -5.16
CA GLY A 335 -9.02 34.31 -4.40
C GLY A 335 -7.61 34.04 -4.90
N TYR A 336 -7.40 33.12 -5.83
CA TYR A 336 -6.09 32.77 -6.38
C TYR A 336 -5.85 33.38 -7.76
N GLU A 337 -4.66 33.91 -7.99
CA GLU A 337 -4.22 34.34 -9.31
C GLU A 337 -3.85 33.14 -10.18
N LEU A 338 -4.53 32.95 -11.33
CA LEU A 338 -4.30 31.81 -12.23
C LEU A 338 -2.84 31.65 -12.67
N ASN A 339 -2.15 32.76 -12.95
CA ASN A 339 -0.75 32.73 -13.34
C ASN A 339 0.15 32.19 -12.23
N GLU A 340 -0.13 32.53 -10.98
CA GLU A 340 0.59 32.02 -9.82
C GLU A 340 0.34 30.50 -9.64
N LEU A 341 -0.90 30.07 -9.73
CA LEU A 341 -1.24 28.63 -9.66
C LEU A 341 -0.49 27.82 -10.72
N ILE A 342 -0.44 28.32 -11.95
CA ILE A 342 0.28 27.68 -13.06
C ILE A 342 1.79 27.62 -12.77
N GLN A 343 2.38 28.73 -12.36
CA GLN A 343 3.80 28.82 -12.05
C GLN A 343 4.21 27.85 -10.93
N GLN A 344 3.45 27.82 -9.84
CA GLN A 344 3.73 26.95 -8.70
C GLN A 344 3.55 25.47 -9.05
N SER A 345 2.61 25.12 -9.93
CA SER A 345 2.43 23.75 -10.39
C SER A 345 3.65 23.21 -11.15
N GLY A 346 4.42 24.09 -11.81
CA GLY A 346 5.54 23.76 -12.69
C GLY A 346 5.13 23.16 -14.03
N VAL A 347 3.85 23.21 -14.39
CA VAL A 347 3.29 22.66 -15.63
C VAL A 347 3.03 23.77 -16.64
N GLU A 348 3.36 23.52 -17.89
CA GLU A 348 3.12 24.45 -19.00
C GLU A 348 1.65 24.82 -19.12
N ARG A 349 1.35 26.13 -19.25
CA ARG A 349 -0.01 26.70 -19.40
C ARG A 349 -0.84 25.98 -20.46
N SER A 350 -0.28 25.76 -21.63
CA SER A 350 -0.97 25.10 -22.75
C SER A 350 -1.45 23.67 -22.45
N LEU A 351 -0.71 22.93 -21.61
CA LEU A 351 -1.11 21.61 -21.16
C LEU A 351 -2.28 21.71 -20.18
N ILE A 352 -2.25 22.66 -19.24
CA ILE A 352 -3.33 22.90 -18.28
C ILE A 352 -4.63 23.31 -18.99
N GLU A 353 -4.52 24.24 -19.96
CA GLU A 353 -5.65 24.66 -20.80
C GLU A 353 -6.23 23.48 -21.61
N SER A 354 -5.37 22.65 -22.20
CA SER A 354 -5.81 21.45 -22.94
C SER A 354 -6.56 20.45 -22.04
N VAL A 355 -6.14 20.30 -20.78
CA VAL A 355 -6.86 19.48 -19.79
C VAL A 355 -8.19 20.10 -19.45
N ALA A 356 -8.25 21.41 -19.19
CA ALA A 356 -9.51 22.10 -18.89
C ALA A 356 -10.47 22.02 -20.06
N ASP A 357 -10.00 22.17 -21.33
CA ASP A 357 -10.82 22.00 -22.54
C ASP A 357 -11.40 20.60 -22.69
N LEU A 358 -10.64 19.58 -22.33
CA LEU A 358 -11.10 18.20 -22.37
C LEU A 358 -12.13 17.93 -21.26
N LEU A 359 -11.82 18.34 -20.04
CA LEU A 359 -12.71 18.15 -18.90
C LEU A 359 -14.02 18.96 -19.02
N ALA A 360 -13.97 20.15 -19.66
CA ALA A 360 -15.20 20.95 -19.89
C ALA A 360 -16.26 20.17 -20.67
N LYS A 361 -15.86 19.33 -21.62
CA LYS A 361 -16.73 18.59 -22.52
C LYS A 361 -17.25 17.26 -21.97
N GLU A 362 -16.65 16.75 -20.89
CA GLU A 362 -16.90 15.39 -20.41
C GLU A 362 -17.36 15.40 -18.95
N SER A 363 -18.24 14.47 -18.59
CA SER A 363 -18.72 14.28 -17.22
C SER A 363 -18.55 12.85 -16.70
N LYS A 364 -18.07 11.91 -17.55
CA LYS A 364 -17.69 10.56 -17.13
C LYS A 364 -16.18 10.54 -16.85
N ILE A 365 -15.80 11.03 -15.67
CA ILE A 365 -14.42 11.20 -15.25
C ILE A 365 -14.12 10.27 -14.08
N ILE A 366 -13.11 9.43 -14.23
CA ILE A 366 -12.54 8.65 -13.13
C ILE A 366 -11.23 9.30 -12.71
N ALA A 367 -11.06 9.57 -11.41
CA ALA A 367 -9.79 9.97 -10.84
C ALA A 367 -9.15 8.81 -10.06
N CYS A 368 -8.00 8.34 -10.54
CA CYS A 368 -7.18 7.32 -9.89
C CYS A 368 -5.97 7.96 -9.21
N TRP A 369 -5.65 7.54 -7.99
CA TRP A 369 -4.44 7.98 -7.32
C TRP A 369 -3.82 6.92 -6.43
N ALA A 370 -2.54 7.11 -6.09
CA ALA A 370 -1.81 6.29 -5.14
C ALA A 370 -0.98 7.16 -4.18
N MET A 371 0.08 6.60 -3.59
CA MET A 371 0.86 7.26 -2.54
C MET A 371 1.54 8.55 -2.97
N GLY A 372 1.73 8.80 -4.27
CA GLY A 372 2.24 10.08 -4.78
C GLY A 372 1.35 11.26 -4.43
N LEU A 373 0.07 11.04 -4.07
CA LEU A 373 -0.86 12.06 -3.62
C LEU A 373 -1.04 12.07 -2.10
N THR A 374 -0.90 10.90 -1.43
CA THR A 374 -1.30 10.73 -0.03
C THR A 374 -0.16 10.91 0.98
N GLN A 375 1.09 10.66 0.60
CA GLN A 375 2.25 10.66 1.51
C GLN A 375 2.92 12.05 1.58
N HIS A 376 2.11 13.09 1.80
CA HIS A 376 2.50 14.48 1.99
C HIS A 376 1.89 15.02 3.30
N GLN A 377 2.43 16.11 3.81
CA GLN A 377 1.88 16.74 5.02
C GLN A 377 0.42 17.17 4.82
N ASN A 378 0.08 17.64 3.62
CA ASN A 378 -1.28 17.99 3.17
C ASN A 378 -1.96 16.85 2.36
N GLY A 379 -1.59 15.59 2.59
CA GLY A 379 -2.08 14.45 1.80
C GLY A 379 -3.61 14.28 1.84
N VAL A 380 -4.27 14.66 2.94
CA VAL A 380 -5.74 14.67 3.04
C VAL A 380 -6.34 15.75 2.13
N ASP A 381 -5.75 16.94 2.12
CA ASP A 381 -6.20 18.06 1.28
C ASP A 381 -6.01 17.78 -0.21
N ASN A 382 -4.93 17.09 -0.58
CA ASN A 382 -4.72 16.63 -1.95
C ASN A 382 -5.88 15.72 -2.43
N VAL A 383 -6.35 14.81 -1.58
CA VAL A 383 -7.49 13.93 -1.91
C VAL A 383 -8.79 14.72 -1.98
N ARG A 384 -9.02 15.64 -1.04
CA ARG A 384 -10.19 16.53 -1.02
C ARG A 384 -10.27 17.38 -2.30
N GLU A 385 -9.13 17.88 -2.79
CA GLU A 385 -9.07 18.70 -4.00
C GLU A 385 -9.40 17.90 -5.27
N VAL A 386 -8.98 16.64 -5.35
CA VAL A 386 -9.43 15.72 -6.41
C VAL A 386 -10.95 15.52 -6.34
N VAL A 387 -11.51 15.38 -5.14
CA VAL A 387 -12.96 15.24 -4.95
C VAL A 387 -13.67 16.53 -5.40
N ASN A 388 -13.18 17.73 -5.05
CA ASN A 388 -13.75 19.00 -5.50
C ASN A 388 -13.89 19.05 -7.03
N LEU A 389 -12.85 18.65 -7.78
CA LEU A 389 -12.90 18.58 -9.25
C LEU A 389 -14.00 17.61 -9.73
N LEU A 390 -14.12 16.44 -9.12
CA LEU A 390 -15.17 15.46 -9.50
C LEU A 390 -16.56 15.95 -9.15
N LEU A 391 -16.74 16.66 -8.02
CA LEU A 391 -18.04 17.21 -7.62
C LEU A 391 -18.50 18.33 -8.57
N MET A 392 -17.58 19.22 -9.03
CA MET A 392 -17.90 20.24 -10.02
C MET A 392 -18.48 19.64 -11.32
N LYS A 393 -17.98 18.46 -11.69
CA LYS A 393 -18.37 17.76 -12.92
C LYS A 393 -19.51 16.74 -12.72
N GLY A 394 -20.06 16.63 -11.49
CA GLY A 394 -21.02 15.59 -11.14
C GLY A 394 -20.49 14.18 -11.43
N SER A 395 -19.18 13.98 -11.33
CA SER A 395 -18.49 12.75 -11.72
C SER A 395 -18.35 11.76 -10.57
N ILE A 396 -19.41 11.58 -9.77
CA ILE A 396 -19.49 10.58 -8.70
C ILE A 396 -20.86 9.92 -8.72
N GLY A 397 -20.89 8.59 -8.61
CA GLY A 397 -22.12 7.83 -8.47
C GLY A 397 -22.92 7.70 -9.78
N LYS A 398 -22.23 7.68 -10.91
CA LYS A 398 -22.78 7.35 -12.23
C LYS A 398 -21.81 6.47 -13.01
N PRO A 399 -22.31 5.64 -13.94
CA PRO A 399 -21.45 4.73 -14.72
C PRO A 399 -20.33 5.48 -15.44
N GLY A 400 -19.11 4.97 -15.31
CA GLY A 400 -17.92 5.54 -15.92
C GLY A 400 -17.33 6.76 -15.19
N ALA A 401 -17.74 7.02 -13.93
CA ALA A 401 -17.29 8.20 -13.18
C ALA A 401 -17.12 7.91 -11.69
N GLY A 402 -16.09 8.48 -11.07
CA GLY A 402 -15.89 8.38 -9.62
C GLY A 402 -14.47 8.40 -9.15
N THR A 403 -14.32 8.10 -7.87
CA THR A 403 -13.04 8.05 -7.15
C THR A 403 -12.43 6.66 -7.16
N CYS A 404 -11.12 6.54 -7.40
CA CYS A 404 -10.39 5.29 -7.41
C CYS A 404 -9.04 5.42 -6.65
N PRO A 405 -9.04 5.39 -5.31
CA PRO A 405 -7.82 5.20 -4.55
C PRO A 405 -7.29 3.79 -4.80
N VAL A 406 -6.20 3.66 -5.55
CA VAL A 406 -5.67 2.36 -5.96
C VAL A 406 -4.81 1.77 -4.83
N ARG A 407 -5.38 0.84 -4.08
CA ARG A 407 -4.76 0.23 -2.89
C ARG A 407 -3.55 -0.63 -3.25
N GLY A 408 -2.50 -0.52 -2.44
CA GLY A 408 -1.23 -1.18 -2.70
C GLY A 408 -1.22 -2.67 -2.37
N HIS A 409 -1.71 -3.08 -1.21
CA HIS A 409 -1.72 -4.47 -0.75
C HIS A 409 -3.04 -5.17 -1.04
N SER A 410 -2.97 -6.50 -1.22
CA SER A 410 -4.08 -7.32 -1.68
C SER A 410 -5.33 -7.30 -0.77
N ASN A 411 -5.19 -7.06 0.54
CA ASN A 411 -6.30 -6.97 1.48
C ASN A 411 -6.25 -5.76 2.43
N VAL A 412 -5.47 -4.74 2.14
CA VAL A 412 -5.35 -3.57 3.02
C VAL A 412 -6.69 -2.86 3.26
N GLN A 413 -7.64 -2.98 2.35
CA GLN A 413 -8.99 -2.46 2.51
C GLN A 413 -9.84 -3.39 3.37
N GLY A 414 -9.71 -4.71 3.18
CA GLY A 414 -10.38 -5.73 3.98
C GLY A 414 -9.94 -5.71 5.44
N ASP A 415 -8.65 -5.53 5.73
CA ASP A 415 -8.16 -5.38 7.10
C ASP A 415 -8.93 -4.28 7.85
N ARG A 416 -9.08 -3.11 7.22
CA ARG A 416 -9.87 -1.99 7.77
C ARG A 416 -11.35 -2.32 7.91
N THR A 417 -11.92 -3.04 6.95
CA THR A 417 -13.30 -3.48 6.99
C THR A 417 -13.55 -4.46 8.15
N MET A 418 -12.56 -5.32 8.43
CA MET A 418 -12.60 -6.27 9.55
C MET A 418 -12.33 -5.64 10.92
N GLY A 419 -11.97 -4.36 10.96
CA GLY A 419 -11.78 -3.62 12.21
C GLY A 419 -10.34 -3.47 12.67
N ILE A 420 -9.34 -3.77 11.83
CA ILE A 420 -7.93 -3.41 12.10
C ILE A 420 -7.79 -1.90 11.97
N TRP A 421 -7.89 -1.22 13.08
CA TRP A 421 -7.77 0.23 13.19
C TRP A 421 -7.61 0.63 14.65
N GLU A 422 -6.82 1.63 14.92
CA GLU A 422 -6.63 2.21 16.26
C GLU A 422 -7.88 2.91 16.81
N LYS A 423 -8.87 3.17 15.95
CA LYS A 423 -10.16 3.76 16.31
C LYS A 423 -11.26 2.73 16.28
N LEU A 424 -12.12 2.72 17.27
CA LEU A 424 -13.25 1.80 17.31
C LEU A 424 -14.56 2.58 17.18
N LYS A 425 -15.28 2.35 16.08
CA LYS A 425 -16.58 2.97 15.86
C LYS A 425 -17.60 2.50 16.91
N PRO A 426 -18.44 3.40 17.49
CA PRO A 426 -19.40 3.04 18.53
C PRO A 426 -20.34 1.89 18.14
N GLU A 427 -20.82 1.89 16.90
CA GLU A 427 -21.73 0.85 16.39
C GLU A 427 -21.06 -0.52 16.37
N PHE A 428 -19.78 -0.58 15.95
CA PHE A 428 -19.02 -1.82 15.92
C PHE A 428 -18.67 -2.28 17.34
N ALA A 429 -18.29 -1.36 18.25
CA ALA A 429 -18.08 -1.67 19.66
C ALA A 429 -19.33 -2.28 20.31
N GLN A 430 -20.51 -1.71 20.03
CA GLN A 430 -21.78 -2.24 20.54
C GLN A 430 -22.06 -3.65 20.01
N LYS A 431 -21.83 -3.92 18.71
CA LYS A 431 -21.99 -5.24 18.11
C LYS A 431 -21.03 -6.28 18.70
N LEU A 432 -19.76 -5.91 18.92
CA LEU A 432 -18.78 -6.79 19.58
C LEU A 432 -19.24 -7.13 21.00
N LYS A 433 -19.72 -6.15 21.77
CA LYS A 433 -20.25 -6.36 23.12
C LYS A 433 -21.47 -7.27 23.13
N GLU A 434 -22.43 -7.06 22.23
CA GLU A 434 -23.65 -7.87 22.12
C GLU A 434 -23.38 -9.33 21.75
N HIS A 435 -22.48 -9.53 20.78
CA HIS A 435 -22.22 -10.86 20.24
C HIS A 435 -21.21 -11.67 21.07
N PHE A 436 -20.15 -11.02 21.56
CA PHE A 436 -19.08 -11.70 22.27
C PHE A 436 -19.08 -11.46 23.80
N HIS A 437 -20.03 -10.69 24.34
CA HIS A 437 -20.23 -10.49 25.78
C HIS A 437 -19.03 -9.93 26.55
N PHE A 438 -18.19 -9.11 25.90
CA PHE A 438 -17.13 -8.36 26.56
C PHE A 438 -17.26 -6.86 26.29
N LYS A 439 -16.62 -6.01 27.11
CA LYS A 439 -16.59 -4.55 26.92
C LYS A 439 -15.32 -4.18 26.15
N PRO A 440 -15.40 -3.80 24.84
CA PRO A 440 -14.24 -3.32 24.12
C PRO A 440 -13.68 -2.01 24.72
N PRO A 441 -12.34 -1.75 24.60
CA PRO A 441 -11.76 -0.47 25.01
C PRO A 441 -12.31 0.67 24.15
N THR A 442 -12.52 1.84 24.78
CA THR A 442 -13.09 3.04 24.13
C THR A 442 -12.02 4.05 23.71
N GLU A 443 -10.86 4.01 24.35
CA GLU A 443 -9.74 4.91 24.05
C GLU A 443 -9.15 4.61 22.67
N GLU A 444 -8.73 5.66 21.95
CA GLU A 444 -8.00 5.53 20.70
C GLU A 444 -6.62 4.92 20.96
N GLY A 445 -6.26 3.90 20.19
CA GLY A 445 -4.95 3.26 20.26
C GLY A 445 -3.87 4.00 19.48
N TYR A 446 -2.68 3.42 19.39
CA TYR A 446 -1.57 3.96 18.61
C TYR A 446 -1.74 3.65 17.11
N ASN A 447 -1.67 4.70 16.26
CA ASN A 447 -1.35 4.55 14.84
C ASN A 447 0.13 4.18 14.68
N THR A 448 0.59 3.87 13.46
CA THR A 448 1.96 3.40 13.22
C THR A 448 3.03 4.38 13.71
N MET A 449 2.85 5.70 13.52
CA MET A 449 3.83 6.71 13.96
C MET A 449 3.89 6.80 15.49
N ALA A 450 2.72 6.82 16.15
CA ALA A 450 2.63 6.82 17.59
C ALA A 450 3.17 5.52 18.22
N ALA A 451 2.93 4.38 17.59
CA ALA A 451 3.46 3.08 18.00
C ALA A 451 5.01 3.04 17.98
N ILE A 452 5.62 3.54 16.91
CA ILE A 452 7.09 3.66 16.81
C ILE A 452 7.64 4.53 17.95
N LYS A 453 7.00 5.66 18.20
CA LYS A 453 7.38 6.57 19.30
C LYS A 453 7.23 5.89 20.68
N ALA A 454 6.10 5.25 20.93
CA ALA A 454 5.84 4.56 22.19
C ALA A 454 6.87 3.44 22.49
N MET A 455 7.28 2.67 21.46
CA MET A 455 8.36 1.70 21.59
C MET A 455 9.71 2.37 21.90
N ALA A 456 10.06 3.40 21.14
CA ALA A 456 11.35 4.09 21.30
C ALA A 456 11.47 4.83 22.64
N GLU A 457 10.38 5.24 23.24
CA GLU A 457 10.31 5.88 24.57
C GLU A 457 10.09 4.86 25.71
N GLY A 458 10.03 3.56 25.41
CA GLY A 458 9.86 2.48 26.41
C GLY A 458 8.44 2.39 27.01
N GLN A 459 7.47 3.08 26.43
CA GLN A 459 6.06 3.01 26.84
C GLN A 459 5.41 1.70 26.37
N ALA A 460 5.80 1.21 25.18
CA ALA A 460 5.40 -0.09 24.68
C ALA A 460 6.52 -1.10 24.86
N LYS A 461 6.18 -2.26 25.45
CA LYS A 461 7.11 -3.33 25.84
C LYS A 461 6.95 -4.59 25.01
N PHE A 462 5.82 -4.73 24.33
CA PHE A 462 5.51 -5.88 23.48
C PHE A 462 5.16 -5.41 22.08
N PHE A 463 5.70 -6.07 21.07
CA PHE A 463 5.34 -5.86 19.67
C PHE A 463 5.05 -7.19 18.98
N MET A 464 3.91 -7.29 18.32
CA MET A 464 3.58 -8.41 17.43
C MET A 464 3.24 -7.89 16.03
N GLY A 465 3.99 -8.37 15.03
CA GLY A 465 3.74 -8.08 13.61
C GLY A 465 3.07 -9.26 12.90
N MET A 466 1.84 -9.06 12.41
CA MET A 466 1.15 -9.99 11.52
C MET A 466 1.57 -9.69 10.08
N GLY A 467 2.63 -10.36 9.60
CA GLY A 467 3.24 -10.13 8.30
C GLY A 467 3.99 -8.79 8.18
N GLY A 468 4.48 -8.50 6.97
CA GLY A 468 5.18 -7.27 6.66
C GLY A 468 6.66 -7.25 7.04
N ASN A 469 7.36 -6.21 6.60
CA ASN A 469 8.72 -5.88 6.99
C ASN A 469 8.68 -4.52 7.68
N PHE A 470 8.28 -4.50 8.95
CA PHE A 470 7.97 -3.28 9.70
C PHE A 470 9.12 -2.29 9.68
N VAL A 471 10.35 -2.73 10.01
CA VAL A 471 11.53 -1.85 10.08
C VAL A 471 11.83 -1.16 8.75
N SER A 472 11.83 -1.90 7.64
CA SER A 472 12.15 -1.33 6.33
C SER A 472 10.96 -0.59 5.69
N ALA A 473 9.72 -0.85 6.14
CA ALA A 473 8.53 -0.20 5.61
C ALA A 473 8.22 1.15 6.26
N THR A 474 8.71 1.38 7.48
CA THR A 474 8.40 2.58 8.28
C THR A 474 9.46 3.67 8.12
N PRO A 475 9.12 4.95 8.40
CA PRO A 475 10.06 6.05 8.31
C PRO A 475 11.13 5.99 9.41
N ASP A 476 12.21 6.74 9.23
CA ASP A 476 13.32 6.85 10.19
C ASP A 476 13.78 5.47 10.67
N THR A 477 14.29 4.69 9.72
CA THR A 477 14.59 3.26 9.89
C THR A 477 15.40 2.96 11.15
N ASP A 478 16.38 3.81 11.47
CA ASP A 478 17.22 3.64 12.68
C ASP A 478 16.45 3.91 13.96
N TYR A 479 15.57 4.91 13.98
CA TYR A 479 14.70 5.20 15.11
C TYR A 479 13.71 4.06 15.37
N THR A 480 13.08 3.57 14.31
CA THR A 480 12.16 2.41 14.37
C THR A 480 12.87 1.15 14.86
N ALA A 481 14.08 0.88 14.36
CA ALA A 481 14.86 -0.27 14.79
C ALA A 481 15.21 -0.20 16.29
N ARG A 482 15.62 0.98 16.79
CA ARG A 482 15.86 1.17 18.24
C ARG A 482 14.57 0.95 19.05
N GLY A 483 13.41 1.40 18.55
CA GLY A 483 12.14 1.18 19.23
C GLY A 483 11.83 -0.31 19.40
N LEU A 484 11.95 -1.12 18.35
CA LEU A 484 11.76 -2.57 18.45
C LEU A 484 12.74 -3.24 19.40
N GLN A 485 14.02 -2.84 19.37
CA GLN A 485 15.06 -3.40 20.24
C GLN A 485 14.84 -3.10 21.73
N GLN A 486 14.08 -2.06 22.06
CA GLN A 486 13.71 -1.73 23.45
C GLN A 486 12.58 -2.61 24.00
N CYS A 487 11.80 -3.25 23.14
CA CYS A 487 10.73 -4.13 23.58
C CYS A 487 11.28 -5.33 24.38
N GLU A 488 10.55 -5.72 25.43
CA GLU A 488 10.82 -6.96 26.18
C GLU A 488 10.61 -8.19 25.27
N MET A 489 9.58 -8.13 24.42
CA MET A 489 9.33 -9.20 23.45
C MET A 489 8.88 -8.65 22.09
N THR A 490 9.43 -9.25 21.03
CA THR A 490 8.99 -9.04 19.64
C THR A 490 8.55 -10.37 19.03
N VAL A 491 7.39 -10.38 18.37
CA VAL A 491 6.81 -11.57 17.72
C VAL A 491 6.56 -11.24 16.24
N GLN A 492 7.04 -12.09 15.34
CA GLN A 492 6.87 -11.92 13.89
C GLN A 492 6.16 -13.14 13.30
N VAL A 493 4.90 -12.98 12.87
CA VAL A 493 4.18 -13.99 12.08
C VAL A 493 4.51 -13.73 10.61
N SER A 494 5.22 -14.64 9.97
CA SER A 494 5.79 -14.38 8.64
C SER A 494 5.99 -15.65 7.81
N THR A 495 6.06 -15.46 6.50
CA THR A 495 6.40 -16.53 5.55
C THR A 495 7.89 -16.57 5.22
N LYS A 496 8.60 -15.44 5.31
CA LYS A 496 10.02 -15.29 4.92
C LYS A 496 10.74 -14.34 5.86
N LEU A 497 12.07 -14.45 5.94
CA LEU A 497 12.91 -13.50 6.67
C LEU A 497 12.84 -12.08 6.08
N ASN A 498 12.95 -11.10 6.96
CA ASN A 498 13.10 -9.69 6.62
C ASN A 498 13.82 -8.94 7.77
N ARG A 499 14.00 -7.64 7.61
CA ARG A 499 14.73 -6.80 8.58
C ARG A 499 14.17 -6.85 10.01
N SER A 500 12.86 -7.00 10.17
CA SER A 500 12.24 -7.05 11.50
C SER A 500 12.65 -8.26 12.33
N HIS A 501 12.92 -9.40 11.68
CA HIS A 501 13.37 -10.62 12.37
C HIS A 501 14.82 -10.50 12.91
N VAL A 502 15.64 -9.68 12.26
CA VAL A 502 17.03 -9.45 12.65
C VAL A 502 17.23 -8.14 13.44
N THR A 503 16.11 -7.57 13.90
CA THR A 503 16.05 -6.40 14.79
C THR A 503 15.20 -6.78 16.03
N PRO A 504 15.65 -7.79 16.80
CA PRO A 504 14.85 -8.36 17.89
C PRO A 504 14.79 -7.46 19.11
N GLY A 505 13.70 -7.58 19.88
CA GLY A 505 13.64 -7.18 21.28
C GLY A 505 14.50 -8.09 22.17
N LYS A 506 14.33 -8.02 23.51
CA LYS A 506 15.09 -8.85 24.46
C LYS A 506 14.79 -10.34 24.26
N THR A 507 13.53 -10.69 24.07
CA THR A 507 13.08 -12.01 23.59
C THR A 507 12.44 -11.82 22.23
N ALA A 508 12.73 -12.68 21.26
CA ALA A 508 12.09 -12.61 19.96
C ALA A 508 11.57 -13.98 19.49
N LEU A 509 10.41 -13.97 18.88
CA LEU A 509 9.76 -15.15 18.33
C LEU A 509 9.53 -14.97 16.82
N ILE A 510 9.82 -16.01 16.05
CA ILE A 510 9.48 -16.14 14.63
C ILE A 510 8.43 -17.25 14.55
N LEU A 511 7.22 -16.89 14.08
CA LEU A 511 6.10 -17.80 13.93
C LEU A 511 5.81 -17.99 12.43
N PRO A 512 6.18 -19.11 11.82
CA PRO A 512 5.99 -19.34 10.40
C PRO A 512 4.53 -19.64 10.09
N CYS A 513 3.99 -18.99 9.04
CA CYS A 513 2.60 -19.21 8.64
C CYS A 513 2.47 -19.76 7.23
N LEU A 514 1.30 -20.32 6.94
CA LEU A 514 0.90 -20.72 5.59
C LEU A 514 0.90 -19.51 4.64
N GLY A 515 1.36 -19.71 3.42
CA GLY A 515 1.18 -18.77 2.33
C GLY A 515 -0.18 -18.95 1.65
N ARG A 516 -0.59 -17.99 0.81
CA ARG A 516 -1.86 -18.08 0.07
C ARG A 516 -1.90 -19.22 -0.96
N THR A 517 -0.73 -19.66 -1.42
CA THR A 517 -0.59 -20.80 -2.33
C THR A 517 -0.80 -22.15 -1.66
N GLU A 518 -0.69 -22.20 -0.33
CA GLU A 518 -0.66 -23.45 0.44
C GLU A 518 -2.05 -23.86 0.92
N LEU A 519 -2.26 -25.16 0.98
CA LEU A 519 -3.50 -25.78 1.44
C LEU A 519 -3.63 -25.63 2.96
N ASP A 520 -4.74 -25.06 3.40
CA ASP A 520 -5.12 -25.00 4.83
C ASP A 520 -6.16 -26.06 5.15
N VAL A 521 -5.84 -26.95 6.09
CA VAL A 521 -6.72 -28.04 6.53
C VAL A 521 -6.94 -27.93 8.03
N GLN A 522 -8.19 -27.74 8.43
CA GLN A 522 -8.62 -27.67 9.82
C GLN A 522 -9.55 -28.86 10.17
N ALA A 523 -10.12 -28.88 11.36
CA ALA A 523 -10.94 -29.99 11.82
C ALA A 523 -12.14 -30.32 10.91
N SER A 524 -12.73 -29.31 10.24
CA SER A 524 -13.83 -29.51 9.28
C SER A 524 -13.37 -29.84 7.86
N GLY A 525 -12.07 -29.98 7.61
CA GLY A 525 -11.48 -30.23 6.30
C GLY A 525 -10.80 -28.98 5.70
N THR A 526 -10.67 -28.97 4.38
CA THR A 526 -10.02 -27.88 3.65
C THR A 526 -10.78 -26.57 3.83
N GLN A 527 -10.02 -25.51 4.16
CA GLN A 527 -10.55 -24.16 4.36
C GLN A 527 -10.21 -23.26 3.18
N PHE A 528 -10.98 -22.20 3.02
CA PHE A 528 -10.65 -21.05 2.20
C PHE A 528 -10.70 -19.77 3.03
N LEU A 529 -9.98 -18.76 2.60
CA LEU A 529 -9.95 -17.44 3.19
C LEU A 529 -10.63 -16.44 2.25
N THR A 530 -10.84 -15.22 2.73
CA THR A 530 -11.44 -14.15 1.94
C THR A 530 -10.62 -12.87 1.98
N VAL A 531 -10.74 -12.07 0.93
CA VAL A 531 -10.08 -10.76 0.79
C VAL A 531 -11.03 -9.75 0.17
N GLU A 532 -10.76 -8.45 0.39
CA GLU A 532 -11.48 -7.32 -0.22
C GLU A 532 -10.55 -6.53 -1.14
N ASN A 533 -10.90 -6.39 -2.42
CA ASN A 533 -10.11 -5.62 -3.38
C ASN A 533 -10.42 -4.10 -3.34
N SER A 534 -9.71 -3.31 -4.17
CA SER A 534 -9.82 -1.83 -4.19
C SER A 534 -11.21 -1.30 -4.59
N THR A 535 -12.04 -2.10 -5.25
CA THR A 535 -13.41 -1.72 -5.66
C THR A 535 -14.48 -2.20 -4.68
N GLY A 536 -14.08 -2.82 -3.56
CA GLY A 536 -14.99 -3.29 -2.52
C GLY A 536 -15.64 -4.63 -2.83
N VAL A 537 -15.03 -5.45 -3.69
CA VAL A 537 -15.46 -6.85 -3.91
C VAL A 537 -14.80 -7.74 -2.88
N VAL A 538 -15.60 -8.50 -2.15
CA VAL A 538 -15.16 -9.57 -1.24
C VAL A 538 -15.25 -10.89 -1.98
N HIS A 539 -14.14 -11.61 -2.08
CA HIS A 539 -14.08 -12.90 -2.78
C HIS A 539 -13.19 -13.91 -2.04
N GLN A 540 -13.37 -15.18 -2.37
CA GLN A 540 -12.61 -16.27 -1.78
C GLN A 540 -11.19 -16.38 -2.37
N THR A 541 -10.27 -16.95 -1.57
CA THR A 541 -8.91 -17.34 -1.94
C THR A 541 -8.58 -18.69 -1.31
N GLN A 542 -8.14 -19.66 -2.10
CA GLN A 542 -7.85 -21.01 -1.64
C GLN A 542 -6.60 -21.55 -2.30
N GLY A 543 -5.54 -21.75 -1.51
CA GLY A 543 -4.35 -22.46 -1.96
C GLY A 543 -4.58 -23.96 -2.14
N GLY A 544 -3.82 -24.55 -3.05
CA GLY A 544 -3.91 -25.98 -3.35
C GLY A 544 -2.56 -26.70 -3.29
N LYS A 545 -1.46 -25.99 -2.99
CA LYS A 545 -0.13 -26.58 -2.84
C LYS A 545 0.03 -27.16 -1.44
N PRO A 546 0.58 -28.36 -1.25
CA PRO A 546 0.96 -28.84 0.07
C PRO A 546 1.88 -27.81 0.77
N PRO A 547 1.71 -27.58 2.09
CA PRO A 547 2.59 -26.73 2.85
C PRO A 547 4.07 -27.13 2.71
N VAL A 548 4.97 -26.13 2.71
CA VAL A 548 6.42 -26.40 2.61
C VAL A 548 6.94 -27.15 3.84
N SER A 549 6.22 -27.10 4.96
CA SER A 549 6.49 -27.83 6.21
C SER A 549 5.18 -28.18 6.90
N ASN A 550 5.15 -29.34 7.55
CA ASN A 550 4.03 -29.75 8.40
C ASN A 550 3.96 -28.96 9.73
N CYS A 551 4.98 -28.18 10.04
CA CYS A 551 5.01 -27.31 11.21
C CYS A 551 4.33 -25.95 10.99
N LEU A 552 3.85 -25.64 9.77
CA LEU A 552 3.17 -24.37 9.52
C LEU A 552 1.75 -24.37 10.06
N LEU A 553 1.34 -23.23 10.62
CA LEU A 553 -0.05 -22.96 10.98
C LEU A 553 -0.60 -21.81 10.13
N SER A 554 -1.91 -21.77 9.96
CA SER A 554 -2.57 -20.62 9.33
C SER A 554 -2.60 -19.41 10.28
N GLU A 555 -2.64 -18.18 9.72
CA GLU A 555 -2.76 -16.97 10.52
C GLU A 555 -3.97 -16.99 11.46
N PRO A 556 -5.21 -17.43 11.05
CA PRO A 556 -6.33 -17.58 11.98
C PRO A 556 -6.04 -18.53 13.15
N LYS A 557 -5.38 -19.65 12.87
CA LYS A 557 -5.02 -20.63 13.90
C LYS A 557 -4.00 -20.07 14.89
N ILE A 558 -2.97 -19.38 14.41
CA ILE A 558 -1.96 -18.73 15.26
C ILE A 558 -2.62 -17.71 16.20
N VAL A 559 -3.52 -16.88 15.68
CA VAL A 559 -4.24 -15.87 16.48
C VAL A 559 -5.10 -16.55 17.56
N ALA A 560 -5.84 -17.59 17.20
CA ALA A 560 -6.71 -18.31 18.14
C ALA A 560 -5.91 -18.95 19.29
N GLU A 561 -4.79 -19.57 18.99
CA GLU A 561 -3.93 -20.20 20.01
C GLU A 561 -3.28 -19.16 20.94
N ILE A 562 -2.81 -18.02 20.39
CA ILE A 562 -2.30 -16.90 21.20
C ILE A 562 -3.41 -16.34 22.10
N ALA A 563 -4.63 -16.20 21.58
CA ALA A 563 -5.76 -15.69 22.34
C ALA A 563 -6.12 -16.66 23.50
N GLN A 564 -6.12 -17.95 23.27
CA GLN A 564 -6.35 -18.97 24.32
C GLN A 564 -5.26 -18.93 25.40
N ALA A 565 -3.98 -18.87 25.00
CA ALA A 565 -2.86 -18.81 25.94
C ALA A 565 -2.87 -17.51 26.76
N THR A 566 -3.25 -16.39 26.16
CA THR A 566 -3.24 -15.07 26.81
C THR A 566 -4.46 -14.84 27.70
N LEU A 567 -5.66 -15.10 27.16
CA LEU A 567 -6.93 -14.75 27.83
C LEU A 567 -7.40 -15.85 28.79
N SER A 568 -7.05 -17.12 28.52
CA SER A 568 -7.43 -18.27 29.36
C SER A 568 -8.93 -18.25 29.71
N THR A 569 -9.28 -18.35 30.98
CA THR A 569 -10.67 -18.36 31.48
C THR A 569 -11.39 -17.02 31.39
N LYS A 570 -10.68 -15.93 31.06
CA LYS A 570 -11.29 -14.61 30.84
C LYS A 570 -11.93 -14.48 29.44
N SER A 571 -11.63 -15.40 28.52
CA SER A 571 -12.20 -15.34 27.17
C SER A 571 -13.68 -15.72 27.18
N THR A 572 -14.46 -14.93 26.43
CA THR A 572 -15.87 -15.20 26.13
C THR A 572 -16.06 -15.77 24.73
N VAL A 573 -14.97 -15.98 24.00
CA VAL A 573 -14.94 -16.50 22.63
C VAL A 573 -14.49 -17.96 22.64
N ASP A 574 -15.19 -18.81 21.93
CA ASP A 574 -14.73 -20.18 21.64
C ASP A 574 -13.76 -20.16 20.44
N TRP A 575 -12.50 -19.86 20.72
CA TRP A 575 -11.44 -19.76 19.71
C TRP A 575 -11.22 -21.07 18.95
N SER A 576 -11.38 -22.20 19.64
CA SER A 576 -11.25 -23.52 19.01
C SER A 576 -12.34 -23.77 17.97
N ALA A 577 -13.59 -23.45 18.30
CA ALA A 577 -14.69 -23.56 17.34
C ALA A 577 -14.54 -22.62 16.14
N MET A 578 -14.03 -21.39 16.37
CA MET A 578 -13.78 -20.42 15.29
C MET A 578 -12.84 -20.99 14.22
N VAL A 579 -11.74 -21.61 14.63
CA VAL A 579 -10.73 -22.10 13.68
C VAL A 579 -10.93 -23.55 13.26
N ALA A 580 -11.80 -24.30 13.90
CA ALA A 580 -12.19 -25.64 13.44
C ALA A 580 -12.89 -25.59 12.08
N ASN A 581 -13.65 -24.53 11.83
CA ASN A 581 -14.32 -24.23 10.56
C ASN A 581 -14.41 -22.71 10.37
N TYR A 582 -13.80 -22.17 9.33
CA TYR A 582 -13.78 -20.72 9.09
C TYR A 582 -15.16 -20.14 8.72
N ASP A 583 -16.14 -20.97 8.42
CA ASP A 583 -17.53 -20.50 8.31
C ASP A 583 -18.01 -19.87 9.63
N ASN A 584 -17.55 -20.37 10.78
CA ASN A 584 -17.88 -19.80 12.09
C ASN A 584 -17.32 -18.37 12.26
N ILE A 585 -16.12 -18.11 11.70
CA ILE A 585 -15.53 -16.77 11.70
C ILE A 585 -16.38 -15.85 10.82
N ARG A 586 -16.77 -16.30 9.63
CA ARG A 586 -17.61 -15.53 8.71
C ARG A 586 -19.01 -15.26 9.24
N ASP A 587 -19.60 -16.21 9.97
CA ASP A 587 -20.87 -16.02 10.69
C ASP A 587 -20.73 -14.95 11.81
N ALA A 588 -19.58 -14.90 12.48
CA ALA A 588 -19.31 -13.86 13.47
C ALA A 588 -19.11 -12.47 12.82
N ILE A 589 -18.44 -12.41 11.66
CA ILE A 589 -18.30 -11.18 10.84
C ILE A 589 -19.69 -10.70 10.41
N GLU A 590 -20.54 -11.59 9.88
CA GLU A 590 -21.92 -11.27 9.46
C GLU A 590 -22.72 -10.61 10.58
N LYS A 591 -22.59 -11.08 11.80
CA LYS A 591 -23.32 -10.56 12.97
C LYS A 591 -22.82 -9.20 13.46
N THR A 592 -21.56 -8.88 13.18
CA THR A 592 -20.89 -7.71 13.77
C THR A 592 -20.59 -6.60 12.79
N ILE A 593 -20.45 -6.91 11.50
CA ILE A 593 -20.06 -5.94 10.45
C ILE A 593 -21.18 -5.83 9.40
N ALA A 594 -21.72 -4.64 9.21
CA ALA A 594 -22.76 -4.39 8.21
C ALA A 594 -22.25 -4.63 6.77
N GLY A 595 -23.12 -5.13 5.89
CA GLY A 595 -22.84 -5.44 4.50
C GLY A 595 -22.37 -6.88 4.26
N PHE A 596 -22.24 -7.67 5.32
CA PHE A 596 -21.85 -9.07 5.24
C PHE A 596 -23.01 -10.07 5.44
N GLU A 597 -24.26 -9.63 5.30
CA GLU A 597 -25.44 -10.48 5.40
C GLU A 597 -25.34 -11.65 4.40
N ASN A 598 -25.61 -12.87 4.89
CA ASN A 598 -25.46 -14.14 4.16
C ASN A 598 -24.03 -14.35 3.62
N TYR A 599 -23.03 -14.00 4.41
CA TYR A 599 -21.61 -13.97 4.00
C TYR A 599 -21.15 -15.31 3.40
N ASN A 600 -21.32 -16.39 4.12
CA ASN A 600 -20.91 -17.74 3.69
C ASN A 600 -21.54 -18.17 2.35
N GLN A 601 -22.75 -17.73 2.05
CA GLN A 601 -23.41 -18.04 0.79
C GLN A 601 -22.95 -17.13 -0.36
N ARG A 602 -22.81 -15.83 -0.07
CA ARG A 602 -22.45 -14.81 -1.09
C ARG A 602 -21.02 -14.98 -1.56
N VAL A 603 -20.08 -15.24 -0.66
CA VAL A 603 -18.66 -15.34 -1.00
C VAL A 603 -18.32 -16.59 -1.80
N ARG A 604 -19.15 -17.64 -1.73
CA ARG A 604 -19.01 -18.86 -2.54
C ARG A 604 -19.50 -18.73 -3.97
N ARG A 605 -20.14 -17.61 -4.31
CA ARG A 605 -20.46 -17.31 -5.71
C ARG A 605 -19.21 -16.96 -6.48
N PRO A 606 -19.07 -17.40 -7.74
CA PRO A 606 -17.95 -16.96 -8.59
C PRO A 606 -17.87 -15.43 -8.63
N GLY A 607 -16.67 -14.88 -8.41
CA GLY A 607 -16.44 -13.43 -8.32
C GLY A 607 -16.77 -12.78 -6.97
N GLY A 608 -17.45 -13.50 -6.06
CA GLY A 608 -17.81 -12.97 -4.74
C GLY A 608 -18.95 -11.96 -4.75
N PHE A 609 -18.81 -10.85 -4.02
CA PHE A 609 -19.86 -9.82 -3.94
C PHE A 609 -19.30 -8.44 -3.60
N TYR A 610 -20.00 -7.40 -4.05
CA TYR A 610 -19.70 -6.02 -3.67
C TYR A 610 -20.24 -5.68 -2.27
N LEU A 611 -19.43 -4.98 -1.49
CA LEU A 611 -19.90 -4.31 -0.28
C LEU A 611 -20.72 -3.06 -0.65
N PRO A 612 -21.70 -2.66 0.18
CA PRO A 612 -22.44 -1.42 -0.01
C PRO A 612 -21.52 -0.20 -0.09
N ASN A 613 -21.81 0.71 -1.00
CA ASN A 613 -21.04 1.95 -1.19
C ASN A 613 -22.00 3.11 -1.52
N GLY A 614 -22.32 3.94 -0.53
CA GLY A 614 -23.26 5.03 -0.69
C GLY A 614 -22.80 6.08 -1.72
N ALA A 615 -21.51 6.33 -1.85
CA ALA A 615 -21.00 7.28 -2.85
C ALA A 615 -21.23 6.78 -4.30
N ARG A 616 -21.19 5.46 -4.52
CA ARG A 616 -21.54 4.84 -5.83
C ARG A 616 -23.02 5.04 -6.20
N GLU A 617 -23.89 5.17 -5.21
CA GLU A 617 -25.33 5.33 -5.37
C GLU A 617 -25.81 6.78 -5.18
N GLN A 618 -24.87 7.75 -5.04
CA GLN A 618 -25.15 9.14 -4.68
C GLN A 618 -25.95 9.30 -3.37
N GLN A 619 -25.75 8.36 -2.45
CA GLN A 619 -26.26 8.36 -1.09
C GLN A 619 -25.11 8.65 -0.13
N PHE A 620 -24.76 9.91 0.04
CA PHE A 620 -23.59 10.32 0.82
C PHE A 620 -23.88 10.23 2.33
N THR A 621 -23.09 9.42 3.04
CA THR A 621 -23.23 9.20 4.49
C THR A 621 -22.46 10.23 5.32
N THR A 622 -22.32 11.45 4.82
CA THR A 622 -21.81 12.60 5.59
C THR A 622 -22.87 13.09 6.60
N PRO A 623 -22.50 13.90 7.58
CA PRO A 623 -23.46 14.44 8.55
C PRO A 623 -24.60 15.27 7.91
N SER A 624 -24.39 15.82 6.72
CA SER A 624 -25.41 16.58 5.97
C SER A 624 -26.26 15.74 5.01
N GLY A 625 -25.89 14.47 4.78
CA GLY A 625 -26.47 13.63 3.73
C GLY A 625 -26.06 14.03 2.32
N LYS A 626 -25.14 14.99 2.14
CA LYS A 626 -24.65 15.49 0.86
C LYS A 626 -23.14 15.37 0.76
N ALA A 627 -22.58 15.33 -0.44
CA ALA A 627 -21.15 15.46 -0.65
C ALA A 627 -20.68 16.90 -0.34
N HIS A 628 -19.45 17.04 0.16
CA HIS A 628 -18.94 18.33 0.60
C HIS A 628 -17.81 18.82 -0.29
N PHE A 629 -17.95 20.05 -0.81
CA PHE A 629 -16.83 20.85 -1.25
C PHE A 629 -16.02 21.30 -0.04
N THR A 630 -14.71 21.34 -0.19
CA THR A 630 -13.76 21.70 0.87
C THR A 630 -12.81 22.78 0.41
N ILE A 631 -12.36 23.61 1.34
CA ILE A 631 -11.33 24.62 1.12
C ILE A 631 -9.98 24.01 1.52
N ASN A 632 -9.06 23.90 0.57
CA ASN A 632 -7.77 23.26 0.78
C ASN A 632 -6.64 24.20 0.37
N GLN A 633 -5.66 24.38 1.26
CA GLN A 633 -4.53 25.25 1.01
C GLN A 633 -3.42 24.49 0.28
N PRO A 634 -2.85 25.05 -0.82
CA PRO A 634 -1.68 24.49 -1.45
C PRO A 634 -0.49 24.46 -0.49
N ALA A 635 0.31 23.39 -0.57
CA ALA A 635 1.52 23.30 0.23
C ALA A 635 2.61 24.25 -0.33
N ASN A 636 3.20 25.04 0.54
CA ASN A 636 4.36 25.86 0.20
C ASN A 636 5.63 25.18 0.75
N HIS A 637 6.57 24.87 -0.15
CA HIS A 637 7.89 24.34 0.17
C HIS A 637 8.96 25.37 -0.23
N PRO A 638 9.26 26.36 0.61
CA PRO A 638 10.32 27.33 0.30
C PRO A 638 11.67 26.61 0.35
N LEU A 639 12.23 26.33 -0.82
CA LEU A 639 13.54 25.70 -0.95
C LEU A 639 14.61 26.78 -1.22
N ILE A 640 15.73 26.68 -0.51
CA ILE A 640 16.92 27.44 -0.86
C ILE A 640 17.67 26.73 -2.01
N GLU A 641 18.71 27.37 -2.55
CA GLU A 641 19.36 26.93 -3.79
C GLU A 641 19.94 25.51 -3.73
N ASP A 642 20.44 25.08 -2.56
CA ASP A 642 21.04 23.75 -2.34
C ASP A 642 20.06 22.70 -1.81
N GLU A 643 18.78 23.04 -1.72
CA GLU A 643 17.74 22.13 -1.24
C GLU A 643 16.91 21.55 -2.38
N PHE A 644 16.47 20.32 -2.16
CA PHE A 644 15.65 19.55 -3.09
C PHE A 644 14.46 18.95 -2.38
N LEU A 645 13.34 18.88 -3.04
CA LEU A 645 12.20 18.11 -2.57
C LEU A 645 12.32 16.67 -3.07
N MET A 646 12.49 15.75 -2.14
CA MET A 646 12.70 14.32 -2.41
C MET A 646 11.40 13.55 -2.27
N MET A 647 11.13 12.66 -3.24
CA MET A 647 10.13 11.61 -3.11
C MET A 647 10.77 10.22 -3.15
N THR A 648 10.28 9.32 -2.31
CA THR A 648 10.61 7.90 -2.43
C THR A 648 9.78 7.25 -3.53
N ILE A 649 10.37 6.35 -4.31
CA ILE A 649 9.70 5.59 -5.37
C ILE A 649 10.03 4.11 -5.26
N ARG A 650 9.20 3.25 -5.89
CA ARG A 650 9.51 1.83 -6.04
C ARG A 650 10.21 1.57 -7.36
N SER A 651 11.16 0.62 -7.36
CA SER A 651 11.72 0.07 -8.58
C SER A 651 10.72 -0.84 -9.28
N HIS A 652 10.91 -1.09 -10.56
CA HIS A 652 10.17 -2.15 -11.24
C HIS A 652 10.49 -3.50 -10.60
N ASP A 653 9.54 -4.41 -10.56
CA ASP A 653 9.58 -5.71 -9.86
C ASP A 653 9.56 -5.63 -8.33
N GLN A 654 9.49 -4.45 -7.76
CA GLN A 654 9.41 -4.32 -6.31
C GLN A 654 8.00 -4.62 -5.82
N TYR A 655 7.96 -5.49 -4.84
CA TYR A 655 6.74 -5.87 -4.16
C TYR A 655 6.79 -5.38 -2.71
N ASN A 656 6.35 -4.16 -2.48
CA ASN A 656 6.51 -3.45 -1.21
C ASN A 656 7.99 -3.46 -0.74
N THR A 657 8.25 -3.94 0.49
CA THR A 657 9.59 -4.07 1.09
C THR A 657 10.04 -5.52 1.22
N THR A 658 9.29 -6.48 0.70
CA THR A 658 9.54 -7.91 0.91
C THR A 658 10.13 -8.61 -0.30
N ILE A 659 9.80 -8.16 -1.49
CA ILE A 659 10.29 -8.75 -2.74
C ILE A 659 10.69 -7.62 -3.65
N TYR A 660 11.95 -7.58 -4.04
CA TYR A 660 12.46 -6.65 -5.03
C TYR A 660 13.76 -7.17 -5.63
N GLY A 661 13.98 -6.79 -6.90
CA GLY A 661 15.20 -7.14 -7.61
C GLY A 661 16.20 -6.01 -7.62
N LEU A 662 17.40 -6.31 -8.10
CA LEU A 662 18.48 -5.34 -8.31
C LEU A 662 18.44 -4.70 -9.71
N HIS A 663 17.34 -4.91 -10.47
CA HIS A 663 17.20 -4.44 -11.84
C HIS A 663 15.88 -3.71 -12.07
N ASP A 664 15.92 -2.38 -12.15
CA ASP A 664 14.79 -1.60 -12.65
C ASP A 664 14.87 -1.49 -14.17
N ARG A 665 14.31 -2.48 -14.84
CA ARG A 665 14.29 -2.58 -16.30
C ARG A 665 13.60 -1.38 -16.97
N TYR A 666 12.60 -0.78 -16.33
CA TYR A 666 11.86 0.35 -16.91
C TYR A 666 12.66 1.65 -16.87
N ARG A 667 13.38 1.89 -15.78
CA ARG A 667 14.23 3.08 -15.66
C ARG A 667 15.66 2.87 -16.17
N GLY A 668 16.00 1.61 -16.54
CA GLY A 668 17.34 1.28 -17.05
C GLY A 668 18.41 1.25 -15.96
N ILE A 669 18.05 1.00 -14.70
CA ILE A 669 18.96 0.99 -13.57
C ILE A 669 19.21 -0.46 -13.14
N HIS A 670 20.48 -0.88 -13.08
CA HIS A 670 20.85 -2.27 -12.81
C HIS A 670 21.93 -2.35 -11.74
N TYR A 671 21.84 -3.37 -10.88
CA TYR A 671 22.78 -3.76 -9.81
C TYR A 671 22.88 -2.79 -8.63
N GLU A 672 22.20 -1.65 -8.64
CA GLU A 672 22.25 -0.66 -7.57
C GLU A 672 20.85 -0.12 -7.26
N ARG A 673 20.57 0.07 -5.98
CA ARG A 673 19.32 0.64 -5.50
C ARG A 673 19.51 2.00 -4.81
N ARG A 674 20.72 2.30 -4.33
CA ARG A 674 21.05 3.62 -3.79
C ARG A 674 21.30 4.59 -4.94
N VAL A 675 20.23 5.06 -5.56
CA VAL A 675 20.26 6.01 -6.65
C VAL A 675 19.42 7.24 -6.33
N VAL A 676 19.83 8.39 -6.85
CA VAL A 676 19.05 9.61 -6.83
C VAL A 676 18.83 10.07 -8.27
N LEU A 677 17.55 10.11 -8.67
CA LEU A 677 17.11 10.59 -9.99
C LEU A 677 17.05 12.11 -9.95
N MET A 678 17.75 12.77 -10.85
CA MET A 678 17.91 14.21 -10.84
C MET A 678 17.75 14.83 -12.25
N ASN A 679 17.28 16.07 -12.28
CA ASN A 679 17.21 16.89 -13.47
C ASN A 679 18.63 17.27 -13.98
N ASN A 680 18.80 17.37 -15.30
CA ASN A 680 20.09 17.72 -15.90
C ASN A 680 20.63 19.09 -15.45
N GLN A 681 19.76 20.08 -15.31
CA GLN A 681 20.14 21.42 -14.86
C GLN A 681 20.61 21.42 -13.41
N ASP A 682 19.96 20.65 -12.55
CA ASP A 682 20.35 20.49 -11.15
C ASP A 682 21.68 19.75 -11.00
N ILE A 683 21.92 18.71 -11.81
CA ILE A 683 23.21 18.00 -11.86
C ILE A 683 24.32 18.96 -12.22
N ALA A 684 24.12 19.77 -13.28
CA ALA A 684 25.10 20.77 -13.75
C ALA A 684 25.33 21.87 -12.70
N ARG A 685 24.27 22.38 -12.07
CA ARG A 685 24.33 23.42 -11.02
C ARG A 685 25.15 22.96 -9.80
N LEU A 686 25.04 21.69 -9.42
CA LEU A 686 25.84 21.10 -8.33
C LEU A 686 27.27 20.70 -8.74
N GLY A 687 27.67 20.88 -9.99
CA GLY A 687 28.97 20.44 -10.51
C GLY A 687 29.14 18.92 -10.52
N LEU A 688 28.02 18.18 -10.55
CA LEU A 688 27.99 16.73 -10.57
C LEU A 688 27.92 16.17 -11.99
N SER A 689 28.10 14.87 -12.12
CA SER A 689 27.90 14.11 -13.37
C SER A 689 27.06 12.87 -13.10
N PRO A 690 26.36 12.32 -14.10
CA PRO A 690 25.73 11.02 -13.96
C PRO A 690 26.72 9.96 -13.48
N GLY A 691 26.38 9.20 -12.43
CA GLY A 691 27.23 8.25 -11.77
C GLY A 691 28.03 8.79 -10.56
N SER A 692 28.06 10.12 -10.35
CA SER A 692 28.69 10.71 -9.16
C SER A 692 28.15 10.09 -7.88
N ALA A 693 29.04 9.82 -6.91
CA ALA A 693 28.67 9.39 -5.58
C ALA A 693 28.26 10.61 -4.74
N VAL A 694 27.14 10.50 -4.06
CA VAL A 694 26.60 11.57 -3.23
C VAL A 694 26.01 11.01 -1.94
N ASP A 695 25.97 11.84 -0.91
CA ASP A 695 25.28 11.61 0.34
C ASP A 695 24.07 12.54 0.45
N LEU A 696 22.96 12.00 0.94
CA LEU A 696 21.71 12.72 1.13
C LEU A 696 21.54 13.06 2.61
N ARG A 697 21.14 14.27 2.91
CA ARG A 697 20.91 14.75 4.27
C ARG A 697 19.53 15.42 4.36
N SER A 698 18.74 15.03 5.36
CA SER A 698 17.52 15.73 5.76
C SER A 698 17.66 16.28 7.17
N GLU A 699 17.01 17.43 7.45
CA GLU A 699 17.02 18.04 8.79
C GLU A 699 15.61 18.51 9.15
N TYR A 700 15.09 17.99 10.24
CA TYR A 700 13.77 18.32 10.76
C TYR A 700 13.82 18.37 12.29
N ASP A 701 13.24 19.42 12.88
CA ASP A 701 13.13 19.62 14.33
C ASP A 701 14.48 19.49 15.06
N GLY A 702 15.55 20.00 14.45
CA GLY A 702 16.92 19.93 14.97
C GLY A 702 17.58 18.56 14.89
N GLN A 703 16.93 17.58 14.26
CA GLN A 703 17.48 16.24 14.05
C GLN A 703 17.97 16.07 12.61
N VAL A 704 19.22 15.69 12.47
CA VAL A 704 19.87 15.41 11.19
C VAL A 704 19.79 13.92 10.89
N ARG A 705 19.41 13.59 9.65
CA ARG A 705 19.43 12.23 9.11
C ARG A 705 20.27 12.20 7.86
N GLU A 706 21.12 11.20 7.73
CA GLU A 706 22.02 11.04 6.59
C GLU A 706 21.87 9.65 5.98
N ALA A 707 21.95 9.60 4.66
CA ALA A 707 21.98 8.36 3.89
C ALA A 707 23.08 8.46 2.83
N SER A 708 24.10 7.62 2.97
CA SER A 708 25.34 7.74 2.19
C SER A 708 25.40 6.78 1.01
N GLY A 709 26.26 7.11 0.04
CA GLY A 709 26.64 6.24 -1.06
C GLY A 709 25.62 6.13 -2.17
N PHE A 710 24.79 7.16 -2.39
CA PHE A 710 23.88 7.21 -3.53
C PHE A 710 24.61 7.56 -4.83
N ARG A 711 24.06 7.12 -5.96
CA ARG A 711 24.57 7.43 -7.30
C ARG A 711 23.59 8.33 -8.05
N VAL A 712 24.11 9.40 -8.62
CA VAL A 712 23.33 10.33 -9.44
C VAL A 712 22.92 9.67 -10.75
N VAL A 713 21.63 9.69 -11.05
CA VAL A 713 21.07 9.20 -12.31
C VAL A 713 20.30 10.35 -12.98
N LEU A 714 20.71 10.69 -14.20
CA LEU A 714 19.99 11.67 -15.03
C LEU A 714 18.57 11.17 -15.35
N TYR A 715 17.56 11.95 -14.99
CA TYR A 715 16.16 11.61 -15.23
C TYR A 715 15.33 12.86 -15.53
N PRO A 716 14.31 12.79 -16.40
CA PRO A 716 13.42 13.94 -16.66
C PRO A 716 12.42 14.11 -15.50
N ILE A 717 12.86 14.77 -14.47
CA ILE A 717 12.09 15.19 -13.28
C ILE A 717 12.11 16.72 -13.22
N PRO A 718 11.08 17.40 -12.70
CA PRO A 718 11.10 18.85 -12.50
C PRO A 718 12.32 19.33 -11.70
N MET A 719 12.77 20.56 -11.97
CA MET A 719 13.88 21.18 -11.24
C MET A 719 13.61 21.25 -9.73
N GLN A 720 14.69 21.14 -8.94
CA GLN A 720 14.66 21.05 -7.48
C GLN A 720 13.77 19.90 -6.92
N CYS A 721 13.42 18.93 -7.78
CA CYS A 721 12.78 17.69 -7.40
C CYS A 721 13.74 16.53 -7.61
N VAL A 722 13.78 15.58 -6.67
CA VAL A 722 14.57 14.35 -6.80
C VAL A 722 13.77 13.14 -6.37
N ALA A 723 14.14 11.96 -6.88
CA ALA A 723 13.50 10.71 -6.51
C ALA A 723 14.54 9.64 -6.16
N THR A 724 14.25 8.87 -5.11
CA THR A 724 15.09 7.77 -4.64
C THR A 724 14.27 6.51 -4.41
N TYR A 725 14.91 5.35 -4.42
CA TYR A 725 14.19 4.12 -4.14
C TYR A 725 13.84 3.96 -2.66
N PHE A 726 12.66 3.42 -2.44
CA PHE A 726 12.15 2.89 -1.19
C PHE A 726 12.54 1.39 -1.08
N PRO A 727 13.08 0.85 0.04
CA PRO A 727 13.21 1.51 1.34
C PRO A 727 14.54 2.23 1.60
N GLU A 728 15.47 2.27 0.66
CA GLU A 728 16.84 2.77 0.85
C GLU A 728 16.91 4.20 1.38
N ALA A 729 15.91 5.02 1.05
CA ALA A 729 15.81 6.41 1.51
C ALA A 729 14.93 6.61 2.76
N ASN A 730 14.38 5.54 3.36
CA ASN A 730 13.46 5.67 4.51
C ASN A 730 14.13 6.27 5.76
N GLY A 731 15.44 6.07 5.93
CA GLY A 731 16.20 6.71 7.00
C GLY A 731 16.17 8.24 6.97
N LEU A 732 15.87 8.85 5.82
CA LEU A 732 15.77 10.32 5.65
C LEU A 732 14.40 10.86 6.03
N ILE A 733 13.37 10.03 6.18
CA ILE A 733 11.99 10.45 6.44
C ILE A 733 11.85 10.70 7.94
N PRO A 734 11.49 11.92 8.39
CA PRO A 734 11.41 12.23 9.81
C PRO A 734 10.22 11.52 10.47
N HIS A 735 10.46 10.87 11.62
CA HIS A 735 9.37 10.31 12.45
C HIS A 735 8.56 11.40 13.17
N THR A 736 9.07 12.63 13.23
CA THR A 736 8.42 13.78 13.89
C THR A 736 7.41 14.51 13.00
N ARG A 737 7.35 14.18 11.72
CA ARG A 737 6.48 14.83 10.74
C ARG A 737 5.56 13.81 10.04
N SER A 738 4.28 14.13 10.01
CA SER A 738 3.26 13.32 9.36
C SER A 738 2.19 14.19 8.71
N ALA A 739 1.35 13.57 7.91
CA ALA A 739 0.20 14.23 7.31
C ALA A 739 -0.79 14.70 8.37
N HIS A 740 -1.34 15.90 8.17
CA HIS A 740 -2.41 16.41 9.03
C HIS A 740 -3.62 15.48 9.01
N SER A 741 -4.25 15.28 10.14
CA SER A 741 -5.45 14.46 10.37
C SER A 741 -5.27 12.95 10.15
N SER A 742 -4.43 12.52 9.21
CA SER A 742 -4.23 11.08 8.91
C SER A 742 -2.98 10.49 9.55
N HIS A 743 -2.07 11.30 10.05
CA HIS A 743 -0.78 10.90 10.63
C HIS A 743 0.10 10.02 9.72
N GLN A 744 -0.15 10.04 8.42
CA GLN A 744 0.61 9.29 7.43
C GLN A 744 2.02 9.88 7.25
N PRO A 745 3.11 9.06 7.12
CA PRO A 745 4.46 9.58 6.89
C PRO A 745 4.60 10.41 5.62
N ILE A 746 5.42 11.45 5.66
CA ILE A 746 5.63 12.38 4.54
C ILE A 746 6.66 11.87 3.50
N SER A 747 6.58 10.62 3.12
CA SER A 747 7.60 9.94 2.29
C SER A 747 7.78 10.50 0.87
N LYS A 748 6.91 11.43 0.44
CA LYS A 748 6.90 12.00 -0.92
C LYS A 748 7.26 13.49 -0.98
N SER A 749 7.56 14.12 0.15
CA SER A 749 7.93 15.55 0.19
C SER A 749 8.93 15.83 1.30
N VAL A 750 10.08 15.15 1.27
CA VAL A 750 11.18 15.33 2.23
C VAL A 750 12.16 16.35 1.67
N VAL A 751 12.45 17.43 2.41
CA VAL A 751 13.51 18.37 2.02
C VAL A 751 14.87 17.74 2.30
N VAL A 752 15.72 17.69 1.28
CA VAL A 752 17.06 17.10 1.38
C VAL A 752 18.11 18.02 0.76
N LYS A 753 19.34 17.93 1.29
CA LYS A 753 20.57 18.44 0.67
C LYS A 753 21.35 17.28 0.08
N ILE A 754 22.03 17.54 -1.04
CA ILE A 754 22.82 16.56 -1.78
C ILE A 754 24.27 17.03 -1.77
N ASN A 755 25.15 16.24 -1.15
CA ASN A 755 26.58 16.55 -1.05
C ASN A 755 27.39 15.49 -1.80
N PRO A 756 28.54 15.85 -2.41
CA PRO A 756 29.49 14.86 -2.89
C PRO A 756 29.83 13.87 -1.74
N ALA A 757 29.87 12.56 -2.04
CA ALA A 757 30.26 11.57 -1.05
C ALA A 757 31.69 11.80 -0.57
N LYS A 758 31.91 11.69 0.72
CA LYS A 758 33.22 11.84 1.37
C LYS A 758 34.17 10.72 1.01
#